data_77403a127de783292b950dbbc8fdaf63
#
_entry.id   77403a127de783292b950dbbc8fdaf63
#
_cell.length_a   1.000
_cell.length_b   1.000
_cell.length_c   1.000
_cell.angle_alpha   90.00
_cell.angle_beta   90.00
_cell.angle_gamma   90.00
#
_symmetry.space_group_name_H-M   'P 1'
#
loop_
_entity.id
_entity.type
_entity.pdbx_description
1 polymer ?
#
loop_
_entity_poly.entity_id
_entity_poly.type
_entity_poly.pdbx_seq_one_letter_code
_entity_poly.pdbx_strand_id
1 'polypeptide(L)'
;MVLTPTSYNTIFEYELDEDGIEVAQQGIENLRVSAPFVLSMLSDIEEITLEATGENYKYSRQYNCGLANSLVHEIIYVSSTETKKIYILNLTEENTTISIALEGGESGWYIMPYAKQQSRLFCDFPLIGTEDFPFPVLVCARDFNPTEPRDGIFLTCQSRSKIDDEIQQNRDIIERACELYKKLLEYVAEKRWNGIYNITKINSYGSKNWYDNEWLEDIVNNCKYTILHTPIICTGNGSMMALQDDFEYEQVFIISESKEEIREKEWDLLSVIMPEKIPCREDMHNWYNSLWNNCNKYNFKSLIKQIEEYGNVVKLQEYMRGTDWHSWLSQFFNLIEENKSFQTYIASERINIIPNQNGIFSCTTNLYFDKDILNEYKEILKFLGIDCRDWLLDLEFRNRDWFQFEEYGNEQILKLIEDKLDDAEKELKSNVLFRMAYMYTGENDRLVIHRQICQFANAILKMDNQMIKVSVISERILQDALKHTITRVADRISECECIQKFAEYMEISFDEAVRLLAQFVEFVLGQGYDNLINKSTKPILPNQNGRFMIKDDIFLDNEMDETLKDLAVCAGYDIKSDLLMKNIYLELPESRWKNDIDVSQVIIKYVNQNRTSKEEEVRTYFKRLLVWICDNEEKARSILPNLCENKHYLYDDEEIARTIKQAETFNQLMEKYNISSPEKLEELIGKSQEQCTEVSDDRIELTEEVLLQLGIDSEDALEKAFSYPDFASKYIRNSKHDAGTYEYLQTILERSKNNILLHLNSKEEYDITEMRQIANTIFIIKKDGKEIFLLARPSDGGEVRIYYETEKDLLDYTMDWELWVEDGKSEPQKITFGKMIKLTGLNRIPLRGI
;
A
#
# COMPACT_ATOMS: atom_id res chain seq x y z
N MET A 1 75.28 56.36 -31.71
CA MET A 1 74.08 55.51 -31.60
C MET A 1 73.53 55.32 -32.99
N VAL A 2 73.74 54.21 -33.60
CA VAL A 2 73.10 53.89 -34.86
C VAL A 2 71.70 53.39 -34.48
N LEU A 3 70.70 54.20 -34.75
CA LEU A 3 69.31 53.81 -34.57
C LEU A 3 68.96 52.79 -35.65
N THR A 4 68.96 51.57 -35.37
CA THR A 4 68.33 50.56 -36.20
C THR A 4 66.85 50.92 -36.36
N PRO A 5 66.31 50.92 -37.60
CA PRO A 5 64.89 51.22 -37.74
C PRO A 5 64.07 50.16 -37.03
N THR A 6 63.43 50.53 -35.98
CA THR A 6 62.53 49.70 -35.26
C THR A 6 61.19 49.65 -35.96
N SER A 7 60.56 48.54 -36.04
CA SER A 7 59.23 48.38 -36.57
C SER A 7 58.11 48.91 -35.62
N TYR A 8 58.45 49.51 -34.49
CA TYR A 8 57.56 50.01 -33.50
C TYR A 8 57.43 51.54 -33.56
N ASN A 9 56.25 52.07 -33.39
CA ASN A 9 55.91 53.48 -33.30
C ASN A 9 56.40 54.17 -32.00
N THR A 10 56.31 53.39 -30.88
CA THR A 10 56.70 53.91 -29.52
C THR A 10 57.41 52.80 -28.76
N ILE A 11 58.49 53.14 -28.06
CA ILE A 11 59.32 52.27 -27.24
C ILE A 11 59.51 52.94 -25.90
N PHE A 12 59.23 52.17 -24.83
CA PHE A 12 59.60 52.53 -23.46
C PHE A 12 60.66 51.54 -23.00
N GLU A 13 61.73 52.02 -22.44
CA GLU A 13 62.86 51.21 -21.98
C GLU A 13 63.22 51.65 -20.54
N TYR A 14 63.32 50.61 -19.70
CA TYR A 14 63.61 50.78 -18.27
C TYR A 14 64.85 49.98 -17.90
N GLU A 15 65.79 50.59 -17.14
CA GLU A 15 66.84 49.82 -16.50
C GLU A 15 66.33 49.27 -15.19
N LEU A 16 66.48 47.93 -14.97
CA LEU A 16 66.01 47.23 -13.82
C LEU A 16 67.21 46.77 -12.98
N ASP A 17 67.12 46.95 -11.66
CA ASP A 17 68.00 46.31 -10.68
C ASP A 17 67.48 44.86 -10.41
N GLU A 18 68.10 44.12 -9.47
CA GLU A 18 67.72 42.72 -9.19
C GLU A 18 66.24 42.59 -8.70
N ASP A 19 65.88 43.52 -7.83
CA ASP A 19 64.48 43.56 -7.31
C ASP A 19 63.47 43.93 -8.44
N GLY A 20 63.88 44.86 -9.31
CA GLY A 20 63.10 45.29 -10.46
C GLY A 20 62.94 44.20 -11.53
N ILE A 21 63.92 43.33 -11.67
CA ILE A 21 63.81 42.15 -12.58
C ILE A 21 62.74 41.18 -12.04
N GLU A 22 62.70 40.90 -10.73
CA GLU A 22 61.69 40.03 -10.14
C GLU A 22 60.28 40.64 -10.26
N VAL A 23 60.15 41.93 -9.99
CA VAL A 23 58.87 42.63 -10.19
C VAL A 23 58.40 42.61 -11.64
N ALA A 24 59.34 42.81 -12.61
CA ALA A 24 59.00 42.77 -14.01
C ALA A 24 58.54 41.35 -14.45
N GLN A 25 59.19 40.29 -13.97
CA GLN A 25 58.78 38.91 -14.25
C GLN A 25 57.38 38.66 -13.70
N GLN A 26 57.11 39.05 -12.46
CA GLN A 26 55.78 38.95 -11.88
C GLN A 26 54.77 39.76 -12.64
N GLY A 27 55.10 40.95 -13.10
CA GLY A 27 54.28 41.80 -13.97
C GLY A 27 53.92 41.14 -15.29
N ILE A 28 54.86 40.47 -15.93
CA ILE A 28 54.62 39.68 -17.18
C ILE A 28 53.65 38.52 -16.91
N GLU A 29 53.83 37.78 -15.82
CA GLU A 29 52.93 36.67 -15.45
C GLU A 29 51.51 37.19 -15.14
N ASN A 30 51.38 38.33 -14.44
CA ASN A 30 50.09 38.97 -14.19
C ASN A 30 49.42 39.43 -15.50
N LEU A 31 50.21 40.02 -16.41
CA LEU A 31 49.71 40.46 -17.71
C LEU A 31 49.30 39.26 -18.60
N ARG A 32 50.02 38.15 -18.48
CA ARG A 32 49.70 36.90 -19.21
C ARG A 32 48.27 36.40 -18.91
N VAL A 33 47.87 36.39 -17.66
CA VAL A 33 46.49 35.96 -17.28
C VAL A 33 45.46 37.06 -17.59
N SER A 34 45.84 38.32 -17.62
CA SER A 34 44.98 39.46 -17.86
C SER A 34 44.84 39.89 -19.33
N ALA A 35 45.78 39.51 -20.19
CA ALA A 35 45.82 39.91 -21.61
C ALA A 35 44.52 39.56 -22.39
N PRO A 36 43.90 38.39 -22.22
CA PRO A 36 42.61 38.08 -22.88
C PRO A 36 41.52 39.07 -22.52
N PHE A 37 41.42 39.45 -21.22
CA PHE A 37 40.45 40.43 -20.72
C PHE A 37 40.73 41.83 -21.30
N VAL A 38 41.97 42.27 -21.25
CA VAL A 38 42.36 43.57 -21.83
C VAL A 38 41.95 43.64 -23.30
N LEU A 39 42.30 42.63 -24.11
CA LEU A 39 41.91 42.55 -25.53
C LEU A 39 40.41 42.53 -25.73
N SER A 40 39.65 41.88 -24.85
CA SER A 40 38.20 41.84 -25.00
C SER A 40 37.51 43.16 -24.75
N MET A 41 38.08 44.02 -23.87
CA MET A 41 37.51 45.29 -23.43
C MET A 41 38.00 46.48 -24.25
N LEU A 42 39.28 46.50 -24.64
CA LEU A 42 39.88 47.61 -25.33
C LEU A 42 39.91 47.42 -26.85
N SER A 43 38.97 48.07 -27.53
CA SER A 43 38.83 47.96 -29.01
C SER A 43 40.06 48.44 -29.78
N ASP A 44 40.84 49.31 -29.19
CA ASP A 44 42.03 49.96 -29.85
C ASP A 44 43.28 49.05 -29.80
N ILE A 45 43.25 47.93 -29.04
CA ILE A 45 44.35 46.98 -29.00
C ILE A 45 43.92 45.68 -29.73
N GLU A 46 44.65 45.33 -30.78
CA GLU A 46 44.38 44.15 -31.61
C GLU A 46 45.20 42.94 -31.15
N GLU A 47 46.39 43.18 -30.58
CA GLU A 47 47.37 42.14 -30.27
C GLU A 47 48.20 42.51 -29.04
N ILE A 48 48.47 41.54 -28.18
CA ILE A 48 49.47 41.65 -27.10
C ILE A 48 50.45 40.51 -27.26
N THR A 49 51.73 40.83 -27.37
CA THR A 49 52.82 39.86 -27.40
C THR A 49 53.70 40.03 -26.16
N LEU A 50 53.92 38.97 -25.43
CA LEU A 50 54.78 38.92 -24.25
C LEU A 50 56.02 38.06 -24.60
N GLU A 51 57.19 38.69 -24.57
CA GLU A 51 58.47 38.02 -24.82
C GLU A 51 59.25 38.02 -23.53
N ALA A 52 59.48 36.85 -22.89
CA ALA A 52 60.28 36.69 -21.69
C ALA A 52 61.20 35.50 -21.81
N THR A 53 62.39 35.59 -21.32
CA THR A 53 63.47 34.58 -21.20
C THR A 53 63.22 33.22 -21.87
N GLY A 54 63.06 33.22 -23.25
CA GLY A 54 62.91 31.98 -24.04
C GLY A 54 61.49 31.54 -24.35
N GLU A 55 60.47 32.20 -23.82
CA GLU A 55 59.07 31.92 -24.13
C GLU A 55 58.38 33.16 -24.73
N ASN A 56 57.64 32.97 -25.81
CA ASN A 56 56.81 34.01 -26.43
C ASN A 56 55.36 33.63 -26.36
N TYR A 57 54.55 34.55 -25.86
CA TYR A 57 53.10 34.40 -25.75
C TYR A 57 52.43 35.49 -26.58
N LYS A 58 51.57 35.10 -27.49
CA LYS A 58 50.89 36.04 -28.37
C LYS A 58 49.38 35.89 -28.18
N TYR A 59 48.68 36.98 -27.93
CA TYR A 59 47.23 37.08 -27.80
C TYR A 59 46.72 38.02 -28.92
N SER A 60 45.72 37.58 -29.70
CA SER A 60 45.16 38.39 -30.75
C SER A 60 43.62 38.28 -30.73
N ARG A 61 42.93 39.43 -30.87
CA ARG A 61 41.51 39.49 -30.98
C ARG A 61 41.08 38.98 -32.37
N GLN A 62 40.01 38.18 -32.42
CA GLN A 62 39.35 37.78 -33.63
C GLN A 62 38.14 38.65 -33.88
N TYR A 63 38.06 39.26 -35.04
CA TYR A 63 36.89 39.98 -35.53
C TYR A 63 36.05 39.03 -36.40
N ASN A 64 34.72 39.07 -36.29
CA ASN A 64 33.79 38.26 -37.07
C ASN A 64 33.99 36.73 -36.94
N CYS A 65 34.20 36.27 -35.72
CA CYS A 65 34.40 34.84 -35.41
C CYS A 65 33.14 33.96 -35.63
N GLY A 66 32.02 34.53 -36.06
CA GLY A 66 30.77 33.78 -36.38
C GLY A 66 30.04 33.30 -35.11
N LEU A 67 30.37 33.77 -33.92
CA LEU A 67 29.68 33.49 -32.71
C LEU A 67 28.27 34.12 -32.71
N ALA A 68 27.23 33.33 -32.41
CA ALA A 68 25.88 33.85 -32.32
C ALA A 68 25.67 34.82 -31.14
N ASN A 69 26.51 34.70 -30.10
CA ASN A 69 26.47 35.56 -28.92
C ASN A 69 27.42 36.76 -29.12
N SER A 70 26.87 37.93 -29.35
CA SER A 70 27.62 39.18 -29.53
C SER A 70 28.35 39.68 -28.28
N LEU A 71 28.04 39.16 -27.11
CA LEU A 71 28.67 39.48 -25.84
C LEU A 71 29.98 38.72 -25.61
N VAL A 72 30.27 37.68 -26.41
CA VAL A 72 31.43 36.82 -26.31
C VAL A 72 32.51 37.24 -27.31
N HIS A 73 33.70 37.46 -26.85
CA HIS A 73 34.87 37.82 -27.63
C HIS A 73 35.81 36.62 -27.75
N GLU A 74 36.25 36.29 -28.93
CA GLU A 74 37.23 35.25 -29.19
C GLU A 74 38.66 35.86 -29.23
N ILE A 75 39.53 35.31 -28.41
CA ILE A 75 40.97 35.68 -28.35
C ILE A 75 41.76 34.41 -28.74
N ILE A 76 42.62 34.54 -29.72
CA ILE A 76 43.55 33.48 -30.06
C ILE A 76 44.81 33.65 -29.27
N TYR A 77 45.15 32.62 -28.51
CA TYR A 77 46.40 32.47 -27.78
C TYR A 77 47.34 31.55 -28.54
N VAL A 78 48.57 32.01 -28.73
CA VAL A 78 49.65 31.24 -29.39
C VAL A 78 50.89 31.27 -28.48
N SER A 79 51.44 30.12 -28.19
CA SER A 79 52.74 29.93 -27.55
C SER A 79 53.64 29.06 -28.40
N SER A 80 54.86 28.81 -27.95
CA SER A 80 55.78 27.86 -28.59
C SER A 80 55.24 26.41 -28.59
N THR A 81 54.38 26.10 -27.71
CA THR A 81 53.88 24.73 -27.48
C THR A 81 52.44 24.49 -27.89
N GLU A 82 51.58 25.53 -27.89
CA GLU A 82 50.17 25.40 -28.16
C GLU A 82 49.54 26.61 -28.83
N THR A 83 48.41 26.35 -29.51
CA THR A 83 47.49 27.40 -29.98
C THR A 83 46.11 27.06 -29.47
N LYS A 84 45.47 27.99 -28.77
CA LYS A 84 44.12 27.79 -28.24
C LYS A 84 43.25 29.04 -28.38
N LYS A 85 41.95 28.83 -28.34
CA LYS A 85 40.97 29.92 -28.30
C LYS A 85 40.56 30.16 -26.84
N ILE A 86 40.54 31.41 -26.46
CA ILE A 86 40.05 31.88 -25.18
C ILE A 86 38.81 32.72 -25.46
N TYR A 87 37.76 32.52 -24.74
CA TYR A 87 36.53 33.29 -24.91
C TYR A 87 36.27 34.10 -23.66
N ILE A 88 35.92 35.39 -23.85
CA ILE A 88 35.60 36.31 -22.77
C ILE A 88 34.21 36.86 -23.02
N LEU A 89 33.31 36.68 -22.04
CA LEU A 89 32.02 37.37 -22.01
C LEU A 89 32.19 38.71 -21.29
N ASN A 90 31.75 39.77 -21.94
CA ASN A 90 31.70 41.12 -21.39
C ASN A 90 30.22 41.54 -21.28
N LEU A 91 29.82 41.99 -20.08
CA LEU A 91 28.55 42.66 -19.86
C LEU A 91 28.81 44.09 -19.47
N THR A 92 28.36 45.03 -20.30
CA THR A 92 28.68 46.46 -20.16
C THR A 92 27.40 47.28 -20.00
N GLU A 93 27.41 48.19 -19.05
CA GLU A 93 26.38 49.22 -18.88
C GLU A 93 27.06 50.52 -18.58
N GLU A 94 26.75 51.59 -19.37
CA GLU A 94 27.44 52.86 -19.36
C GLU A 94 28.97 52.63 -19.55
N ASN A 95 29.78 53.01 -18.54
CA ASN A 95 31.25 52.90 -18.55
C ASN A 95 31.77 51.76 -17.66
N THR A 96 30.87 50.89 -17.15
CA THR A 96 31.23 49.79 -16.29
C THR A 96 31.07 48.48 -17.05
N THR A 97 32.07 47.61 -17.03
CA THR A 97 32.07 46.31 -17.66
C THR A 97 32.45 45.26 -16.63
N ILE A 98 31.67 44.16 -16.57
CA ILE A 98 32.11 42.96 -15.88
C ILE A 98 32.46 41.88 -16.88
N SER A 99 33.44 41.04 -16.53
CA SER A 99 33.99 40.06 -17.49
C SER A 99 34.24 38.71 -16.85
N ILE A 100 33.95 37.65 -17.61
CA ILE A 100 34.23 36.25 -17.24
C ILE A 100 34.90 35.52 -18.41
N ALA A 101 35.81 34.61 -18.09
CA ALA A 101 36.41 33.73 -19.09
C ALA A 101 35.58 32.49 -19.31
N LEU A 102 35.52 32.01 -20.57
CA LEU A 102 34.74 30.87 -20.98
C LEU A 102 35.61 29.86 -21.72
N GLU A 103 35.26 28.61 -21.62
CA GLU A 103 35.76 27.51 -22.44
C GLU A 103 34.60 26.79 -23.15
N GLY A 104 34.84 26.21 -24.31
CA GLY A 104 33.80 25.44 -25.05
C GLY A 104 33.39 26.16 -26.34
N GLY A 105 32.08 26.16 -26.61
CA GLY A 105 31.51 26.75 -27.82
C GLY A 105 29.99 26.84 -27.74
N GLU A 106 29.32 27.16 -28.86
CA GLU A 106 27.85 27.37 -28.93
C GLU A 106 27.00 26.19 -28.44
N SER A 107 27.57 24.98 -28.43
CA SER A 107 26.87 23.76 -27.91
C SER A 107 26.88 23.66 -26.37
N GLY A 108 27.64 24.49 -25.69
CA GLY A 108 27.74 24.53 -24.24
C GLY A 108 28.98 25.28 -23.77
N TRP A 109 28.76 26.29 -22.94
CA TRP A 109 29.83 27.09 -22.35
C TRP A 109 30.12 26.62 -20.92
N TYR A 110 31.42 26.59 -20.58
CA TYR A 110 31.92 26.39 -19.24
C TYR A 110 32.58 27.69 -18.74
N ILE A 111 32.15 28.20 -17.60
CA ILE A 111 32.72 29.39 -16.97
C ILE A 111 34.01 28.99 -16.27
N MET A 112 35.13 29.56 -16.70
CA MET A 112 36.45 29.25 -16.17
C MET A 112 36.69 29.92 -14.82
N PRO A 113 37.41 29.27 -13.89
CA PRO A 113 37.86 29.93 -12.69
C PRO A 113 38.93 30.97 -13.00
N TYR A 114 38.94 32.06 -12.25
CA TYR A 114 40.04 33.04 -12.35
C TYR A 114 41.33 32.46 -11.81
N ALA A 115 42.42 32.78 -12.47
CA ALA A 115 43.76 32.46 -11.95
C ALA A 115 44.02 33.21 -10.62
N LYS A 116 44.85 32.64 -9.74
CA LYS A 116 45.13 33.20 -8.43
C LYS A 116 45.69 34.61 -8.49
N GLN A 117 46.52 34.92 -9.53
CA GLN A 117 47.15 36.22 -9.77
C GLN A 117 46.31 37.13 -10.67
N GLN A 118 45.05 36.79 -10.92
CA GLN A 118 44.16 37.61 -11.72
C GLN A 118 43.63 38.80 -10.95
N SER A 119 44.03 40.02 -11.36
CA SER A 119 43.51 41.27 -10.81
C SER A 119 42.00 41.33 -11.01
N ARG A 120 41.26 41.83 -10.02
CA ARG A 120 39.80 41.93 -10.06
C ARG A 120 39.31 43.25 -10.59
N LEU A 121 40.12 44.32 -10.45
CA LEU A 121 39.80 45.65 -10.92
C LEU A 121 40.70 46.05 -12.09
N PHE A 122 40.10 46.67 -13.10
CA PHE A 122 40.75 47.19 -14.28
C PHE A 122 40.34 48.65 -14.51
N CYS A 123 41.34 49.45 -14.75
CA CYS A 123 41.17 50.83 -15.25
C CYS A 123 41.86 50.86 -16.61
N ASP A 124 41.18 50.40 -17.68
CA ASP A 124 41.68 49.92 -18.96
C ASP A 124 42.64 48.73 -18.84
N PHE A 125 43.68 48.83 -18.01
CA PHE A 125 44.61 47.76 -17.66
C PHE A 125 44.41 47.26 -16.23
N PRO A 126 44.93 46.05 -15.91
CA PRO A 126 44.77 45.49 -14.58
C PRO A 126 45.38 46.38 -13.50
N LEU A 127 44.70 46.57 -12.41
CA LEU A 127 45.22 47.17 -11.19
C LEU A 127 45.86 46.05 -10.35
N ILE A 128 47.19 45.93 -10.47
CA ILE A 128 47.97 44.87 -9.79
C ILE A 128 47.93 45.13 -8.27
N GLY A 129 47.56 44.10 -7.50
CA GLY A 129 47.29 44.26 -6.06
C GLY A 129 45.81 44.17 -5.71
N THR A 130 44.90 43.96 -6.73
CA THR A 130 43.47 43.78 -6.53
C THR A 130 43.00 42.35 -6.67
N GLU A 131 43.93 41.37 -6.63
CA GLU A 131 43.65 39.94 -6.81
C GLU A 131 42.73 39.38 -5.71
N ASP A 132 42.82 39.95 -4.50
CA ASP A 132 42.00 39.61 -3.33
C ASP A 132 40.76 40.51 -3.14
N PHE A 133 40.53 41.47 -4.07
CA PHE A 133 39.33 42.31 -3.97
C PHE A 133 38.06 41.45 -3.88
N PRO A 134 37.16 41.72 -2.91
CA PRO A 134 36.07 40.81 -2.57
C PRO A 134 34.89 40.93 -3.52
N PHE A 135 35.13 41.00 -4.81
CA PHE A 135 34.10 40.99 -5.84
C PHE A 135 34.16 39.67 -6.63
N PRO A 136 33.03 39.03 -6.91
CA PRO A 136 33.05 37.67 -7.50
C PRO A 136 33.62 37.62 -8.91
N VAL A 137 33.45 38.68 -9.69
CA VAL A 137 33.90 38.78 -11.09
C VAL A 137 34.85 39.95 -11.33
N LEU A 138 35.46 39.99 -12.47
CA LEU A 138 36.35 41.09 -12.87
C LEU A 138 35.52 42.32 -13.23
N VAL A 139 35.90 43.49 -12.73
CA VAL A 139 35.26 44.78 -12.99
C VAL A 139 36.26 45.70 -13.72
N CYS A 140 35.86 46.26 -14.85
CA CYS A 140 36.59 47.24 -15.60
C CYS A 140 35.81 48.55 -15.77
N ALA A 141 36.43 49.65 -15.47
CA ALA A 141 35.89 50.96 -15.83
C ALA A 141 37.02 51.91 -16.10
N ARG A 142 36.97 52.60 -17.27
CA ARG A 142 37.94 53.62 -17.63
C ARG A 142 37.88 54.79 -16.64
N ASP A 143 36.75 55.06 -16.07
CA ASP A 143 36.47 56.19 -15.18
C ASP A 143 36.81 55.89 -13.72
N PHE A 144 37.45 54.80 -13.41
CA PHE A 144 37.99 54.56 -12.09
C PHE A 144 39.08 55.57 -11.78
N ASN A 145 39.10 56.05 -10.55
CA ASN A 145 40.16 56.84 -9.97
C ASN A 145 41.09 55.88 -9.19
N PRO A 146 42.18 55.38 -9.82
CA PRO A 146 43.08 54.47 -9.16
C PRO A 146 44.01 55.19 -8.13
N THR A 147 44.54 54.45 -7.17
CA THR A 147 45.63 54.90 -6.28
C THR A 147 46.85 55.31 -7.09
N GLU A 148 47.71 56.11 -6.50
CA GLU A 148 48.97 56.55 -7.20
C GLU A 148 49.83 55.36 -7.64
N PRO A 149 50.01 54.28 -6.83
CA PRO A 149 50.72 53.05 -7.27
C PRO A 149 49.93 52.22 -8.30
N ARG A 150 48.65 52.52 -8.58
CA ARG A 150 47.71 51.76 -9.39
C ARG A 150 47.51 50.31 -8.87
N ASP A 151 47.59 50.17 -7.52
CA ASP A 151 47.36 48.88 -6.83
C ASP A 151 45.95 48.76 -6.23
N GLY A 152 45.08 49.71 -6.55
CA GLY A 152 43.70 49.77 -6.12
C GLY A 152 42.98 51.02 -6.61
N ILE A 153 41.81 51.27 -6.03
CA ILE A 153 40.97 52.48 -6.28
C ILE A 153 40.66 53.17 -4.95
N PHE A 154 40.41 54.44 -4.96
CA PHE A 154 40.07 55.17 -3.73
C PHE A 154 38.66 54.85 -3.31
N LEU A 155 38.47 54.07 -2.19
CA LEU A 155 37.19 53.78 -1.55
C LEU A 155 37.01 54.48 -0.22
N THR A 156 38.12 54.99 0.38
CA THR A 156 38.13 55.76 1.61
C THR A 156 39.11 56.95 1.54
N CYS A 157 38.85 57.96 2.33
CA CYS A 157 39.73 59.11 2.45
C CYS A 157 40.37 59.15 3.81
N GLN A 158 41.71 58.94 3.87
CA GLN A 158 42.45 59.10 5.10
C GLN A 158 42.99 60.50 5.34
N SER A 159 42.96 61.41 4.38
CA SER A 159 43.64 62.70 4.59
C SER A 159 43.36 63.89 3.66
N ARG A 160 42.39 64.01 2.76
CA ARG A 160 42.19 65.20 1.89
C ARG A 160 40.75 65.44 1.42
N SER A 161 40.25 66.65 1.54
CA SER A 161 38.93 67.16 1.21
C SER A 161 38.58 67.31 -0.29
N LYS A 162 39.44 66.90 -1.19
CA LYS A 162 39.20 66.87 -2.67
C LYS A 162 38.97 65.55 -3.27
N ILE A 163 38.99 64.44 -2.50
CA ILE A 163 38.92 63.05 -2.96
C ILE A 163 37.49 62.56 -2.85
N ASP A 164 36.54 63.28 -2.24
CA ASP A 164 35.17 62.79 -2.02
C ASP A 164 34.44 62.47 -3.33
N ASP A 165 34.60 63.25 -4.39
CA ASP A 165 33.97 63.01 -5.69
C ASP A 165 34.56 61.78 -6.40
N GLU A 166 35.93 61.62 -6.27
CA GLU A 166 36.61 60.43 -6.84
C GLU A 166 36.25 59.16 -6.11
N ILE A 167 36.13 59.20 -4.79
CA ILE A 167 35.66 58.07 -3.97
C ILE A 167 34.20 57.71 -4.34
N GLN A 168 33.33 58.71 -4.42
CA GLN A 168 31.93 58.46 -4.77
C GLN A 168 31.81 57.86 -6.19
N GLN A 169 32.56 58.38 -7.13
CA GLN A 169 32.59 57.85 -8.50
C GLN A 169 33.03 56.38 -8.51
N ASN A 170 34.08 55.99 -7.76
CA ASN A 170 34.55 54.63 -7.66
C ASN A 170 33.48 53.71 -7.00
N ARG A 171 32.80 54.18 -5.97
CA ARG A 171 31.72 53.48 -5.30
C ARG A 171 30.53 53.29 -6.23
N ASP A 172 30.09 54.31 -6.96
CA ASP A 172 29.03 54.24 -7.94
C ASP A 172 29.29 53.20 -9.04
N ILE A 173 30.58 53.11 -9.48
CA ILE A 173 31.01 52.12 -10.47
C ILE A 173 30.88 50.69 -9.88
N ILE A 174 31.33 50.46 -8.64
CA ILE A 174 31.24 49.16 -8.00
C ILE A 174 29.78 48.77 -7.71
N GLU A 175 28.95 49.73 -7.28
CA GLU A 175 27.52 49.51 -7.09
C GLU A 175 26.82 49.16 -8.42
N ARG A 176 27.15 49.81 -9.52
CA ARG A 176 26.70 49.43 -10.87
C ARG A 176 27.22 48.07 -11.28
N ALA A 177 28.44 47.71 -10.92
CA ALA A 177 28.95 46.35 -11.12
C ALA A 177 28.14 45.31 -10.35
N CYS A 178 27.59 45.61 -9.16
CA CYS A 178 26.64 44.70 -8.46
C CYS A 178 25.39 44.44 -9.28
N GLU A 179 24.81 45.48 -9.89
CA GLU A 179 23.64 45.34 -10.74
C GLU A 179 23.91 44.50 -12.00
N LEU A 180 25.08 44.76 -12.62
CA LEU A 180 25.57 43.97 -13.75
C LEU A 180 25.81 42.50 -13.34
N TYR A 181 26.37 42.26 -12.16
CA TYR A 181 26.63 40.93 -11.63
C TYR A 181 25.31 40.13 -11.47
N LYS A 182 24.26 40.76 -10.98
CA LYS A 182 22.92 40.15 -10.93
C LYS A 182 22.45 39.76 -12.31
N LYS A 183 22.49 40.66 -13.29
CA LYS A 183 22.13 40.38 -14.68
C LYS A 183 22.99 39.28 -15.29
N LEU A 184 24.29 39.20 -14.96
CA LEU A 184 25.17 38.13 -15.39
C LEU A 184 24.74 36.78 -14.84
N LEU A 185 24.48 36.68 -13.53
CA LEU A 185 24.03 35.43 -12.91
C LEU A 185 22.70 34.93 -13.50
N GLU A 186 21.73 35.85 -13.66
CA GLU A 186 20.45 35.55 -14.31
C GLU A 186 20.65 35.02 -15.75
N TYR A 187 21.54 35.71 -16.52
CA TYR A 187 21.82 35.34 -17.89
C TYR A 187 22.45 33.94 -18.02
N VAL A 188 23.53 33.65 -17.25
CA VAL A 188 24.20 32.37 -17.31
C VAL A 188 23.34 31.21 -16.77
N ALA A 189 22.49 31.49 -15.78
CA ALA A 189 21.52 30.56 -15.27
C ALA A 189 20.42 30.22 -16.30
N GLU A 190 19.85 31.23 -16.98
CA GLU A 190 18.88 31.03 -18.05
C GLU A 190 19.48 30.18 -19.20
N LYS A 191 20.71 30.43 -19.57
CA LYS A 191 21.44 29.69 -20.60
C LYS A 191 21.96 28.33 -20.11
N ARG A 192 21.83 28.03 -18.81
CA ARG A 192 22.31 26.79 -18.18
C ARG A 192 23.77 26.48 -18.46
N TRP A 193 24.64 27.51 -18.36
CA TRP A 193 26.07 27.32 -18.55
C TRP A 193 26.69 26.57 -17.38
N ASN A 194 27.67 25.73 -17.64
CA ASN A 194 28.39 25.01 -16.61
C ASN A 194 29.45 25.92 -15.94
N GLY A 195 29.85 25.58 -14.70
CA GLY A 195 30.90 26.31 -13.99
C GLY A 195 30.43 27.62 -13.32
N ILE A 196 29.13 27.86 -13.12
CA ILE A 196 28.58 29.07 -12.48
C ILE A 196 29.20 29.26 -11.09
N TYR A 197 29.51 28.20 -10.38
CA TYR A 197 30.20 28.27 -9.07
C TYR A 197 31.54 29.00 -9.12
N ASN A 198 32.21 29.12 -10.25
CA ASN A 198 33.48 29.83 -10.39
C ASN A 198 33.33 31.37 -10.27
N ILE A 199 32.14 31.87 -10.48
CA ILE A 199 31.82 33.30 -10.36
C ILE A 199 30.98 33.62 -9.12
N THR A 200 30.84 32.69 -8.18
CA THR A 200 30.20 32.95 -6.86
C THR A 200 31.21 32.99 -5.73
N LYS A 201 32.47 32.72 -6.01
CA LYS A 201 33.53 32.72 -5.01
C LYS A 201 33.91 34.16 -4.63
N ILE A 202 33.63 34.52 -3.36
CA ILE A 202 34.03 35.77 -2.77
C ILE A 202 35.33 35.54 -2.02
N ASN A 203 36.41 36.28 -2.42
CA ASN A 203 37.70 36.16 -1.77
C ASN A 203 37.67 36.72 -0.34
N SER A 204 38.42 36.08 0.55
CA SER A 204 38.71 36.70 1.85
C SER A 204 39.70 37.83 1.61
N TYR A 205 39.46 38.97 2.18
CA TYR A 205 40.30 40.17 2.03
C TYR A 205 40.83 40.67 3.37
N GLY A 206 42.02 41.19 3.32
CA GLY A 206 42.61 41.91 4.46
C GLY A 206 42.31 43.40 4.43
N SER A 207 42.80 44.13 5.40
CA SER A 207 42.72 45.60 5.38
C SER A 207 43.79 46.18 4.46
N LYS A 208 43.39 47.05 3.54
CA LYS A 208 44.29 47.87 2.70
C LYS A 208 44.00 49.33 2.97
N ASN A 209 45.02 50.20 2.70
CA ASN A 209 44.90 51.63 2.99
C ASN A 209 43.82 52.39 2.22
N TRP A 210 43.37 51.79 1.10
CA TRP A 210 42.34 52.34 0.25
C TRP A 210 40.97 51.70 0.43
N TYR A 211 40.86 50.67 1.33
CA TYR A 211 39.59 50.03 1.67
C TYR A 211 38.78 50.83 2.68
N ASP A 212 37.52 50.97 2.41
CA ASP A 212 36.47 51.21 3.42
C ASP A 212 35.84 49.84 3.76
N ASN A 213 36.26 49.30 4.89
CA ASN A 213 35.85 47.94 5.26
C ASN A 213 34.32 47.82 5.54
N GLU A 214 33.69 48.87 6.08
CA GLU A 214 32.25 48.86 6.35
C GLU A 214 31.48 48.86 5.02
N TRP A 215 31.81 49.76 4.11
CA TRP A 215 31.18 49.80 2.79
C TRP A 215 31.48 48.56 1.98
N LEU A 216 32.69 47.99 2.02
CA LEU A 216 33.02 46.73 1.35
C LEU A 216 32.20 45.53 1.91
N GLU A 217 31.94 45.53 3.22
CA GLU A 217 31.08 44.52 3.83
C GLU A 217 29.66 44.59 3.29
N ASP A 218 29.12 45.79 3.08
CA ASP A 218 27.80 46.01 2.43
C ASP A 218 27.81 45.49 0.98
N ILE A 219 28.87 45.77 0.20
CA ILE A 219 29.03 45.26 -1.15
C ILE A 219 29.10 43.73 -1.17
N VAL A 220 29.90 43.14 -0.26
CA VAL A 220 29.99 41.67 -0.10
C VAL A 220 28.65 41.08 0.26
N ASN A 221 27.89 41.69 1.16
CA ASN A 221 26.58 41.25 1.56
C ASN A 221 25.57 41.36 0.42
N ASN A 222 25.64 42.41 -0.41
CA ASN A 222 24.82 42.55 -1.61
C ASN A 222 25.15 41.45 -2.64
N CYS A 223 26.42 41.15 -2.88
CA CYS A 223 26.83 40.03 -3.73
C CYS A 223 26.34 38.69 -3.18
N LYS A 224 26.45 38.46 -1.86
CA LYS A 224 25.92 37.25 -1.21
C LYS A 224 24.40 37.14 -1.35
N TYR A 225 23.69 38.22 -1.14
CA TYR A 225 22.26 38.29 -1.32
C TYR A 225 21.86 37.90 -2.77
N THR A 226 22.55 38.48 -3.76
CA THR A 226 22.33 38.16 -5.18
C THR A 226 22.60 36.69 -5.46
N ILE A 227 23.68 36.11 -4.92
CA ILE A 227 23.99 34.66 -5.08
C ILE A 227 22.91 33.79 -4.43
N LEU A 228 22.41 34.18 -3.25
CA LEU A 228 21.40 33.42 -2.51
C LEU A 228 20.06 33.35 -3.26
N HIS A 229 19.64 34.47 -3.88
CA HIS A 229 18.30 34.60 -4.46
C HIS A 229 18.24 34.40 -5.99
N THR A 230 19.38 34.24 -6.67
CA THR A 230 19.38 33.92 -8.10
C THR A 230 19.35 32.39 -8.32
N PRO A 231 18.53 31.84 -9.23
CA PRO A 231 18.40 30.40 -9.46
C PRO A 231 19.58 29.85 -10.27
N ILE A 232 20.75 29.77 -9.66
CA ILE A 232 22.04 29.42 -10.29
C ILE A 232 22.50 27.99 -10.04
N ILE A 233 21.83 27.26 -9.13
CA ILE A 233 22.21 25.90 -8.77
C ILE A 233 21.41 24.91 -9.65
N CYS A 234 22.12 24.14 -10.45
CA CYS A 234 21.54 22.95 -11.05
C CYS A 234 21.41 21.87 -9.97
N THR A 235 20.20 21.50 -9.64
CA THR A 235 19.91 20.52 -8.59
C THR A 235 19.94 19.07 -9.10
N GLY A 236 19.96 18.10 -8.20
CA GLY A 236 20.02 16.67 -8.55
C GLY A 236 18.88 16.18 -9.44
N ASN A 237 17.77 16.90 -9.52
CA ASN A 237 16.66 16.61 -10.46
C ASN A 237 16.78 17.41 -11.79
N GLY A 238 17.85 18.18 -11.99
CA GLY A 238 18.11 18.99 -13.20
C GLY A 238 17.37 20.32 -13.29
N SER A 239 16.70 20.78 -12.23
CA SER A 239 16.11 22.12 -12.17
C SER A 239 17.13 23.16 -11.70
N MET A 240 16.98 24.40 -12.21
CA MET A 240 17.75 25.54 -11.72
C MET A 240 17.01 26.15 -10.53
N MET A 241 17.68 26.24 -9.39
CA MET A 241 17.11 26.73 -8.13
C MET A 241 18.02 27.75 -7.48
N ALA A 242 17.43 28.69 -6.74
CA ALA A 242 18.16 29.60 -5.85
C ALA A 242 18.49 28.90 -4.53
N LEU A 243 19.51 29.40 -3.82
CA LEU A 243 19.83 28.91 -2.48
C LEU A 243 18.75 29.26 -1.46
N GLN A 244 18.13 30.44 -1.61
CA GLN A 244 17.01 30.91 -0.78
C GLN A 244 15.88 31.44 -1.66
N ASP A 245 14.68 31.45 -1.15
CA ASP A 245 13.53 32.09 -1.79
C ASP A 245 13.38 33.57 -1.35
N ASP A 246 12.36 34.25 -1.89
CA ASP A 246 12.07 35.65 -1.58
C ASP A 246 11.70 35.90 -0.09
N PHE A 247 11.45 34.84 0.68
CA PHE A 247 11.18 34.89 2.12
C PHE A 247 12.38 34.44 2.96
N GLU A 248 13.56 34.31 2.36
CA GLU A 248 14.81 33.86 2.99
C GLU A 248 14.79 32.40 3.47
N TYR A 249 13.83 31.57 3.03
CA TYR A 249 13.83 30.14 3.33
C TYR A 249 14.83 29.39 2.45
N GLU A 250 15.64 28.56 3.07
CA GLU A 250 16.63 27.72 2.39
C GLU A 250 15.95 26.73 1.42
N GLN A 251 16.28 26.85 0.13
CA GLN A 251 15.76 26.01 -0.94
C GLN A 251 16.75 24.92 -1.34
N VAL A 252 18.03 25.27 -1.43
CA VAL A 252 19.10 24.35 -1.79
C VAL A 252 20.14 24.31 -0.69
N PHE A 253 20.55 23.10 -0.31
CA PHE A 253 21.51 22.83 0.73
C PHE A 253 22.86 22.40 0.15
N ILE A 254 23.95 22.91 0.72
CA ILE A 254 25.31 22.52 0.37
C ILE A 254 25.79 21.44 1.35
N ILE A 255 26.08 20.26 0.81
CA ILE A 255 26.59 19.13 1.61
C ILE A 255 27.97 19.52 2.16
N SER A 256 28.05 19.60 3.47
CA SER A 256 29.16 20.29 4.17
C SER A 256 30.15 19.37 4.88
N GLU A 257 30.07 18.05 4.65
CA GLU A 257 31.04 17.11 5.22
C GLU A 257 32.46 17.39 4.68
N SER A 258 33.45 17.35 5.55
CA SER A 258 34.84 17.72 5.20
C SER A 258 35.51 16.73 4.26
N LYS A 259 35.15 15.43 4.37
CA LYS A 259 35.73 14.37 3.54
C LYS A 259 34.90 14.16 2.27
N GLU A 260 35.55 14.18 1.12
CA GLU A 260 34.88 14.01 -0.18
C GLU A 260 34.12 12.69 -0.28
N GLU A 261 34.73 11.60 0.16
CA GLU A 261 34.09 10.27 0.14
C GLU A 261 32.78 10.23 0.96
N ILE A 262 32.72 10.97 2.06
CA ILE A 262 31.49 11.06 2.89
C ILE A 262 30.47 11.94 2.17
N ARG A 263 30.90 13.07 1.56
CA ARG A 263 29.98 13.92 0.79
C ARG A 263 29.33 13.17 -0.37
N GLU A 264 30.10 12.33 -1.08
CA GLU A 264 29.56 11.52 -2.17
C GLU A 264 28.49 10.54 -1.69
N LYS A 265 28.76 9.81 -0.61
CA LYS A 265 27.78 8.86 -0.02
C LYS A 265 26.57 9.57 0.55
N GLU A 266 26.76 10.73 1.16
CA GLU A 266 25.67 11.58 1.64
C GLU A 266 24.82 12.09 0.47
N TRP A 267 25.47 12.50 -0.64
CA TRP A 267 24.78 12.91 -1.85
C TRP A 267 23.95 11.76 -2.43
N ASP A 268 24.48 10.53 -2.48
CA ASP A 268 23.74 9.35 -2.95
C ASP A 268 22.45 9.13 -2.14
N LEU A 269 22.53 9.29 -0.83
CA LEU A 269 21.37 9.19 0.06
C LEU A 269 20.35 10.34 -0.15
N LEU A 270 20.83 11.58 -0.22
CA LEU A 270 20.00 12.76 -0.37
C LEU A 270 19.35 12.85 -1.75
N SER A 271 20.02 12.35 -2.79
CA SER A 271 19.49 12.35 -4.16
C SER A 271 18.21 11.51 -4.31
N VAL A 272 17.97 10.58 -3.39
CA VAL A 272 16.74 9.78 -3.36
C VAL A 272 15.60 10.53 -2.69
N ILE A 273 15.86 11.24 -1.59
CA ILE A 273 14.82 11.84 -0.75
C ILE A 273 14.54 13.30 -1.09
N MET A 274 15.54 14.07 -1.51
CA MET A 274 15.41 15.50 -1.84
C MET A 274 16.33 15.97 -2.98
N PRO A 275 16.29 15.34 -4.18
CA PRO A 275 17.17 15.70 -5.28
C PRO A 275 16.99 17.15 -5.75
N GLU A 276 15.82 17.76 -5.52
CA GLU A 276 15.56 19.17 -5.82
C GLU A 276 16.21 20.15 -4.86
N LYS A 277 16.69 19.69 -3.70
CA LYS A 277 17.28 20.53 -2.64
C LYS A 277 18.79 20.40 -2.50
N ILE A 278 19.44 19.65 -3.37
CA ILE A 278 20.90 19.48 -3.38
C ILE A 278 21.46 19.77 -4.77
N PRO A 279 22.70 20.26 -4.93
CA PRO A 279 23.34 20.41 -6.23
C PRO A 279 23.44 19.08 -6.98
N CYS A 280 23.54 19.13 -8.31
CA CYS A 280 23.84 17.95 -9.10
C CYS A 280 25.19 17.34 -8.70
N ARG A 281 25.38 16.03 -8.96
CA ARG A 281 26.54 15.26 -8.50
C ARG A 281 27.86 15.85 -8.97
N GLU A 282 27.91 16.28 -10.22
CA GLU A 282 29.08 16.80 -10.90
C GLU A 282 29.58 18.09 -10.24
N ASP A 283 28.67 18.90 -9.69
CA ASP A 283 28.99 20.24 -9.18
C ASP A 283 29.02 20.33 -7.65
N MET A 284 28.63 19.27 -6.92
CA MET A 284 28.51 19.37 -5.44
C MET A 284 29.82 19.75 -4.73
N HIS A 285 30.97 19.25 -5.19
CA HIS A 285 32.26 19.60 -4.61
C HIS A 285 32.67 21.03 -4.96
N ASN A 286 32.36 21.47 -6.19
CA ASN A 286 32.61 22.81 -6.65
C ASN A 286 31.80 23.83 -5.85
N TRP A 287 30.52 23.60 -5.63
CA TRP A 287 29.67 24.43 -4.79
C TRP A 287 30.16 24.47 -3.34
N TYR A 288 30.57 23.33 -2.75
CA TYR A 288 31.18 23.29 -1.42
C TYR A 288 32.41 24.18 -1.29
N ASN A 289 33.26 24.21 -2.35
CA ASN A 289 34.51 25.00 -2.35
C ASN A 289 34.32 26.49 -2.73
N SER A 290 33.23 26.85 -3.37
CA SER A 290 33.00 28.20 -3.93
C SER A 290 32.19 29.10 -3.00
N LEU A 291 31.26 28.52 -2.23
CA LEU A 291 30.45 29.32 -1.32
C LEU A 291 31.13 29.50 0.04
N TRP A 292 30.70 30.50 0.77
CA TRP A 292 31.25 30.80 2.10
C TRP A 292 30.84 29.78 3.15
N ASN A 293 31.64 29.69 4.22
CA ASN A 293 31.56 28.58 5.19
C ASN A 293 30.20 28.34 5.86
N ASN A 294 29.31 29.31 5.94
CA ASN A 294 28.02 29.19 6.62
C ASN A 294 26.82 29.21 5.65
N CYS A 295 27.06 29.08 4.34
CA CYS A 295 25.99 29.13 3.34
C CYS A 295 25.23 27.83 3.30
N ASN A 296 23.94 27.85 3.70
CA ASN A 296 22.96 26.76 3.58
C ASN A 296 23.58 25.38 3.78
N LYS A 297 24.23 25.15 4.89
CA LYS A 297 24.96 23.91 5.14
C LYS A 297 24.05 22.78 5.58
N TYR A 298 24.24 21.64 4.97
CA TYR A 298 23.64 20.38 5.37
C TYR A 298 24.73 19.34 5.59
N ASN A 299 24.67 18.62 6.66
CA ASN A 299 25.66 17.58 6.98
C ASN A 299 24.96 16.29 7.39
N PHE A 300 25.71 15.23 7.51
CA PHE A 300 25.15 13.93 7.83
C PHE A 300 24.41 13.89 9.17
N LYS A 301 24.77 14.73 10.14
CA LYS A 301 24.00 14.88 11.38
C LYS A 301 22.63 15.52 11.14
N SER A 302 22.52 16.41 10.16
CA SER A 302 21.24 17.00 9.76
C SER A 302 20.35 15.92 9.13
N LEU A 303 20.91 15.03 8.29
CA LEU A 303 20.21 13.89 7.74
C LEU A 303 19.74 12.93 8.85
N ILE A 304 20.60 12.60 9.81
CA ILE A 304 20.22 11.77 10.95
C ILE A 304 19.01 12.35 11.69
N LYS A 305 19.00 13.65 11.96
CA LYS A 305 17.86 14.32 12.61
C LYS A 305 16.61 14.32 11.77
N GLN A 306 16.75 14.54 10.47
CA GLN A 306 15.62 14.50 9.53
C GLN A 306 14.97 13.10 9.50
N ILE A 307 15.76 12.02 9.55
CA ILE A 307 15.24 10.67 9.65
C ILE A 307 14.49 10.46 10.97
N GLU A 308 15.02 10.97 12.06
CA GLU A 308 14.31 10.93 13.35
C GLU A 308 12.98 11.67 13.30
N GLU A 309 12.91 12.84 12.66
CA GLU A 309 11.68 13.62 12.48
C GLU A 309 10.61 12.89 11.66
N TYR A 310 11.01 12.06 10.69
CA TYR A 310 10.06 11.21 9.97
C TYR A 310 9.38 10.19 10.90
N GLY A 311 10.08 9.72 11.93
CA GLY A 311 9.56 8.87 13.00
C GLY A 311 9.22 7.44 12.58
N ASN A 312 9.03 7.15 11.30
CA ASN A 312 8.74 5.81 10.77
C ASN A 312 9.10 5.67 9.30
N VAL A 313 9.21 4.41 8.86
CA VAL A 313 9.59 4.05 7.49
C VAL A 313 8.52 4.44 6.44
N VAL A 314 7.26 4.56 6.84
CA VAL A 314 6.17 4.93 5.91
C VAL A 314 6.36 6.36 5.46
N LYS A 315 6.59 7.27 6.41
CA LYS A 315 6.91 8.67 6.09
C LYS A 315 8.20 8.79 5.30
N LEU A 316 9.25 8.05 5.69
CA LEU A 316 10.50 8.04 4.93
C LEU A 316 10.25 7.61 3.47
N GLN A 317 9.47 6.56 3.23
CA GLN A 317 9.14 6.07 1.90
C GLN A 317 8.37 7.08 1.03
N GLU A 318 7.60 7.98 1.62
CA GLU A 318 6.88 9.04 0.89
C GLU A 318 7.83 9.98 0.13
N TYR A 319 9.04 10.20 0.66
CA TYR A 319 10.07 11.04 0.05
C TYR A 319 10.96 10.28 -0.94
N MET A 320 10.90 8.93 -0.97
CA MET A 320 11.73 8.10 -1.83
C MET A 320 11.09 7.89 -3.20
N ARG A 321 11.79 8.23 -4.26
CA ARG A 321 11.33 8.11 -5.64
C ARG A 321 11.76 6.76 -6.23
N GLY A 322 10.99 5.72 -5.97
CA GLY A 322 11.20 4.39 -6.58
C GLY A 322 12.29 3.53 -5.94
N THR A 323 12.91 3.98 -4.87
CA THR A 323 13.88 3.20 -4.10
C THR A 323 13.18 2.57 -2.90
N ASP A 324 13.46 1.31 -2.62
CA ASP A 324 12.99 0.63 -1.41
C ASP A 324 13.70 1.18 -0.16
N TRP A 325 12.95 1.41 0.90
CA TRP A 325 13.47 2.00 2.13
C TRP A 325 14.49 1.09 2.85
N HIS A 326 14.38 -0.25 2.73
CA HIS A 326 15.37 -1.15 3.32
C HIS A 326 16.74 -0.98 2.66
N SER A 327 16.76 -0.91 1.31
CA SER A 327 17.98 -0.69 0.56
C SER A 327 18.61 0.66 0.89
N TRP A 328 17.80 1.70 1.00
CA TRP A 328 18.26 3.03 1.35
C TRP A 328 18.80 3.12 2.78
N LEU A 329 18.06 2.60 3.78
CA LEU A 329 18.51 2.55 5.16
C LEU A 329 19.76 1.69 5.32
N SER A 330 19.91 0.64 4.50
CA SER A 330 21.15 -0.16 4.48
C SER A 330 22.35 0.68 4.10
N GLN A 331 22.24 1.54 3.08
CA GLN A 331 23.32 2.47 2.71
C GLN A 331 23.57 3.53 3.78
N PHE A 332 22.49 4.05 4.36
CA PHE A 332 22.56 5.01 5.47
C PHE A 332 23.28 4.43 6.69
N PHE A 333 22.96 3.20 7.08
CA PHE A 333 23.66 2.53 8.18
C PHE A 333 25.10 2.15 7.85
N ASN A 334 25.42 1.79 6.58
CA ASN A 334 26.82 1.57 6.17
C ASN A 334 27.66 2.80 6.43
N LEU A 335 27.15 3.99 6.11
CA LEU A 335 27.87 5.25 6.37
C LEU A 335 28.09 5.51 7.87
N ILE A 336 27.11 5.13 8.72
CA ILE A 336 27.23 5.20 10.18
C ILE A 336 28.29 4.19 10.68
N GLU A 337 28.30 2.98 10.15
CA GLU A 337 29.25 1.91 10.55
C GLU A 337 30.70 2.27 10.20
N GLU A 338 30.93 2.91 9.07
CA GLU A 338 32.25 3.41 8.67
C GLU A 338 32.76 4.56 9.57
N ASN A 339 31.89 5.23 10.31
CA ASN A 339 32.22 6.42 11.10
C ASN A 339 31.80 6.31 12.57
N LYS A 340 32.72 5.89 13.42
CA LYS A 340 32.47 5.78 14.88
C LYS A 340 31.95 7.07 15.53
N SER A 341 32.28 8.25 14.99
CA SER A 341 31.77 9.51 15.52
C SER A 341 30.24 9.64 15.36
N PHE A 342 29.66 9.13 14.29
CA PHE A 342 28.22 9.12 14.09
C PHE A 342 27.54 8.11 15.02
N GLN A 343 28.13 6.91 15.19
CA GLN A 343 27.65 5.92 16.16
C GLN A 343 27.60 6.49 17.57
N THR A 344 28.68 7.15 17.99
CA THR A 344 28.74 7.79 19.31
C THR A 344 27.70 8.91 19.45
N TYR A 345 27.53 9.73 18.42
CA TYR A 345 26.53 10.79 18.39
C TYR A 345 25.11 10.24 18.56
N ILE A 346 24.74 9.22 17.78
CA ILE A 346 23.41 8.59 17.83
C ILE A 346 23.13 7.98 19.21
N ALA A 347 24.13 7.30 19.78
CA ALA A 347 23.99 6.64 21.08
C ALA A 347 23.91 7.67 22.23
N SER A 348 24.73 8.73 22.19
CA SER A 348 24.77 9.75 23.26
C SER A 348 23.49 10.59 23.29
N GLU A 349 22.96 10.96 22.15
CA GLU A 349 21.72 11.74 22.04
C GLU A 349 20.45 10.88 22.04
N ARG A 350 20.58 9.55 22.07
CA ARG A 350 19.46 8.56 22.01
C ARG A 350 18.53 8.79 20.84
N ILE A 351 19.10 9.05 19.66
CA ILE A 351 18.37 9.38 18.44
C ILE A 351 17.60 8.16 17.93
N ASN A 352 16.34 8.36 17.54
CA ASN A 352 15.44 7.31 17.08
C ASN A 352 15.50 7.21 15.55
N ILE A 353 16.32 6.32 15.01
CA ILE A 353 16.49 6.11 13.57
C ILE A 353 16.53 4.64 13.14
N ILE A 354 16.45 3.73 14.09
CA ILE A 354 16.53 2.30 13.81
C ILE A 354 15.12 1.74 13.75
N PRO A 355 14.69 1.16 12.62
CA PRO A 355 13.32 0.68 12.46
C PRO A 355 13.07 -0.57 13.31
N ASN A 356 11.96 -0.59 14.01
CA ASN A 356 11.41 -1.80 14.61
C ASN A 356 10.55 -2.57 13.59
N GLN A 357 10.03 -3.73 13.95
CA GLN A 357 9.20 -4.56 13.07
C GLN A 357 7.85 -3.93 12.69
N ASN A 358 7.42 -2.86 13.36
CA ASN A 358 6.28 -2.04 12.95
C ASN A 358 6.69 -0.85 12.06
N GLY A 359 7.97 -0.75 11.72
CA GLY A 359 8.51 0.33 10.92
C GLY A 359 8.63 1.67 11.65
N ILE A 360 8.51 1.69 12.97
CA ILE A 360 8.70 2.90 13.79
C ILE A 360 10.17 3.00 14.15
N PHE A 361 10.73 4.20 14.05
CA PHE A 361 12.11 4.45 14.43
C PHE A 361 12.29 4.49 15.95
N SER A 362 13.28 3.78 16.43
CA SER A 362 13.62 3.64 17.84
C SER A 362 15.11 3.88 18.07
N CYS A 363 15.49 4.15 19.32
CA CYS A 363 16.89 4.30 19.70
C CYS A 363 17.54 2.95 20.06
N THR A 364 18.85 2.92 20.09
CA THR A 364 19.64 1.71 20.37
C THR A 364 19.35 1.05 21.71
N THR A 365 18.81 1.77 22.70
CA THR A 365 18.52 1.22 24.04
C THR A 365 17.17 0.52 24.15
N ASN A 366 16.32 0.66 23.15
CA ASN A 366 14.92 0.22 23.21
C ASN A 366 14.63 -0.97 22.27
N LEU A 367 15.65 -1.54 21.65
CA LEU A 367 15.50 -2.62 20.68
C LEU A 367 16.16 -3.92 21.13
N TYR A 368 15.59 -5.01 20.68
CA TYR A 368 16.06 -6.37 20.87
C TYR A 368 16.12 -7.11 19.53
N PHE A 369 17.02 -8.08 19.42
CA PHE A 369 17.02 -9.00 18.29
C PHE A 369 15.90 -10.03 18.43
N ASP A 370 15.20 -10.23 17.32
CA ASP A 370 14.21 -11.29 17.21
C ASP A 370 14.93 -12.63 16.99
N LYS A 371 14.87 -13.51 18.00
CA LYS A 371 15.39 -14.88 17.92
C LYS A 371 14.31 -15.84 17.43
N ASP A 372 13.93 -15.68 16.15
CA ASP A 372 12.94 -16.50 15.47
C ASP A 372 11.62 -16.66 16.25
N ILE A 373 11.13 -15.53 16.78
CA ILE A 373 9.84 -15.48 17.47
C ILE A 373 8.73 -15.79 16.48
N LEU A 374 7.90 -16.76 16.81
CA LEU A 374 6.77 -17.14 15.98
C LEU A 374 5.78 -15.97 15.83
N ASN A 375 5.34 -15.76 14.60
CA ASN A 375 4.44 -14.64 14.27
C ASN A 375 3.14 -14.71 15.06
N GLU A 376 2.67 -15.93 15.33
CA GLU A 376 1.48 -16.25 16.09
C GLU A 376 1.59 -15.76 17.55
N TYR A 377 2.75 -15.90 18.16
CA TYR A 377 2.98 -15.39 19.50
C TYR A 377 2.99 -13.87 19.54
N LYS A 378 3.54 -13.23 18.51
CA LYS A 378 3.47 -11.77 18.37
C LYS A 378 2.02 -11.29 18.25
N GLU A 379 1.19 -12.00 17.44
CA GLU A 379 -0.23 -11.67 17.29
C GLU A 379 -1.02 -11.89 18.59
N ILE A 380 -0.74 -12.96 19.32
CA ILE A 380 -1.38 -13.21 20.62
C ILE A 380 -1.03 -12.11 21.62
N LEU A 381 0.24 -11.75 21.69
CA LEU A 381 0.71 -10.70 22.61
C LEU A 381 0.10 -9.35 22.25
N LYS A 382 0.01 -9.04 20.97
CA LYS A 382 -0.68 -7.85 20.45
C LYS A 382 -2.16 -7.83 20.84
N PHE A 383 -2.83 -8.98 20.75
CA PHE A 383 -4.22 -9.12 21.16
C PHE A 383 -4.40 -8.91 22.67
N LEU A 384 -3.38 -9.24 23.48
CA LEU A 384 -3.30 -8.95 24.92
C LEU A 384 -2.91 -7.48 25.22
N GLY A 385 -2.82 -6.63 24.21
CA GLY A 385 -2.53 -5.20 24.35
C GLY A 385 -1.05 -4.83 24.36
N ILE A 386 -0.15 -5.75 23.98
CA ILE A 386 1.28 -5.50 23.89
C ILE A 386 1.78 -5.93 22.51
N ASP A 387 2.18 -4.99 21.68
CA ASP A 387 2.82 -5.33 20.40
C ASP A 387 4.35 -5.42 20.59
N CYS A 388 4.87 -6.64 20.67
CA CYS A 388 6.32 -6.84 20.84
C CYS A 388 7.14 -6.35 19.63
N ARG A 389 6.51 -6.13 18.47
CA ARG A 389 7.18 -5.56 17.30
C ARG A 389 7.67 -4.13 17.56
N ASP A 390 7.10 -3.43 18.56
CA ASP A 390 7.53 -2.08 18.94
C ASP A 390 8.94 -2.04 19.50
N TRP A 391 9.44 -3.15 20.05
CA TRP A 391 10.82 -3.25 20.57
C TRP A 391 11.69 -4.31 19.88
N LEU A 392 11.18 -4.96 18.83
CA LEU A 392 11.98 -5.89 18.02
C LEU A 392 12.54 -5.17 16.81
N LEU A 393 13.86 -5.31 16.61
CA LEU A 393 14.54 -4.79 15.41
C LEU A 393 13.91 -5.38 14.16
N ASP A 394 13.80 -4.57 13.12
CA ASP A 394 13.44 -5.04 11.78
C ASP A 394 14.38 -6.17 11.32
N LEU A 395 13.82 -7.24 10.76
CA LEU A 395 14.54 -8.49 10.48
C LEU A 395 15.66 -8.33 9.43
N GLU A 396 15.52 -7.40 8.50
CA GLU A 396 16.54 -7.18 7.44
C GLU A 396 17.82 -6.56 7.99
N PHE A 397 17.75 -5.85 9.11
CA PHE A 397 18.92 -5.21 9.73
C PHE A 397 19.62 -6.06 10.80
N ARG A 398 19.25 -7.33 10.98
CA ARG A 398 19.75 -8.21 12.03
C ARG A 398 21.27 -8.41 11.99
N ASN A 399 21.90 -8.40 10.84
CA ASN A 399 23.30 -8.79 10.64
C ASN A 399 24.27 -7.59 10.56
N ARG A 400 24.01 -6.52 11.33
CA ARG A 400 24.88 -5.35 11.34
C ARG A 400 25.78 -5.33 12.56
N ASP A 401 27.08 -5.14 12.35
CA ASP A 401 28.10 -5.16 13.39
C ASP A 401 27.93 -4.05 14.44
N TRP A 402 27.29 -2.96 14.04
CA TRP A 402 27.01 -1.82 14.94
C TRP A 402 25.95 -2.17 15.98
N PHE A 403 25.01 -3.06 15.69
CA PHE A 403 23.91 -3.41 16.60
C PHE A 403 24.36 -4.46 17.61
N GLN A 404 24.33 -4.10 18.88
CA GLN A 404 24.63 -5.00 20.02
C GLN A 404 23.41 -5.07 20.93
N PHE A 405 22.34 -5.68 20.43
CA PHE A 405 21.09 -5.83 21.17
C PHE A 405 21.05 -7.20 21.84
N GLU A 406 20.33 -7.26 22.95
CA GLU A 406 19.96 -8.54 23.56
C GLU A 406 18.96 -9.29 22.68
N GLU A 407 19.01 -10.64 22.73
CA GLU A 407 18.09 -11.49 21.99
C GLU A 407 16.79 -11.69 22.78
N TYR A 408 15.67 -11.63 22.07
CA TYR A 408 14.35 -11.96 22.56
C TYR A 408 13.79 -13.15 21.79
N GLY A 409 13.43 -14.22 22.46
CA GLY A 409 12.97 -15.46 21.85
C GLY A 409 11.57 -15.88 22.29
N ASN A 410 11.15 -17.03 21.79
CA ASN A 410 9.83 -17.60 22.08
C ASN A 410 9.56 -17.80 23.57
N GLU A 411 10.58 -18.19 24.38
CA GLU A 411 10.42 -18.42 25.83
C GLU A 411 10.05 -17.13 26.56
N GLN A 412 10.72 -16.02 26.25
CA GLN A 412 10.44 -14.72 26.86
C GLN A 412 9.05 -14.22 26.46
N ILE A 413 8.65 -14.38 25.20
CA ILE A 413 7.32 -14.01 24.72
C ILE A 413 6.24 -14.86 25.38
N LEU A 414 6.42 -16.18 25.47
CA LEU A 414 5.48 -17.06 26.15
C LEU A 414 5.30 -16.67 27.63
N LYS A 415 6.39 -16.33 28.32
CA LYS A 415 6.31 -15.85 29.69
C LYS A 415 5.49 -14.55 29.80
N LEU A 416 5.70 -13.61 28.89
CA LEU A 416 4.89 -12.37 28.85
C LEU A 416 3.41 -12.66 28.55
N ILE A 417 3.12 -13.62 27.67
CA ILE A 417 1.74 -14.06 27.40
C ILE A 417 1.13 -14.68 28.65
N GLU A 418 1.87 -15.55 29.38
CA GLU A 418 1.41 -16.15 30.62
C GLU A 418 1.12 -15.10 31.71
N ASP A 419 2.05 -14.17 31.92
CA ASP A 419 1.92 -13.10 32.91
C ASP A 419 0.70 -12.20 32.57
N LYS A 420 0.49 -11.89 31.30
CA LYS A 420 -0.66 -11.09 30.86
C LYS A 420 -1.97 -11.85 30.91
N LEU A 421 -1.98 -13.16 30.64
CA LEU A 421 -3.17 -13.98 30.77
C LEU A 421 -3.66 -14.09 32.22
N ASP A 422 -2.76 -14.10 33.21
CA ASP A 422 -3.17 -14.16 34.62
C ASP A 422 -3.93 -12.89 35.04
N ASP A 423 -3.58 -11.73 34.51
CA ASP A 423 -4.21 -10.43 34.76
C ASP A 423 -5.38 -10.08 33.82
N ALA A 424 -5.60 -10.84 32.73
CA ALA A 424 -6.57 -10.51 31.70
C ALA A 424 -8.03 -10.75 32.17
N GLU A 425 -8.95 -9.93 31.63
CA GLU A 425 -10.38 -10.16 31.79
C GLU A 425 -10.81 -11.52 31.23
N LYS A 426 -11.84 -12.11 31.83
CA LYS A 426 -12.31 -13.48 31.51
C LYS A 426 -12.59 -13.70 30.04
N GLU A 427 -13.19 -12.74 29.36
CA GLU A 427 -13.52 -12.84 27.95
C GLU A 427 -12.26 -12.79 27.08
N LEU A 428 -11.33 -11.87 27.37
CA LEU A 428 -10.05 -11.75 26.69
C LEU A 428 -9.21 -13.01 26.88
N LYS A 429 -9.13 -13.51 28.10
CA LYS A 429 -8.46 -14.78 28.47
C LYS A 429 -9.00 -15.94 27.65
N SER A 430 -10.32 -16.07 27.57
CA SER A 430 -10.98 -17.12 26.79
C SER A 430 -10.65 -17.02 25.30
N ASN A 431 -10.65 -15.82 24.72
CA ASN A 431 -10.35 -15.61 23.31
C ASN A 431 -8.89 -15.94 22.97
N VAL A 432 -7.94 -15.58 23.84
CA VAL A 432 -6.52 -15.89 23.66
C VAL A 432 -6.27 -17.39 23.78
N LEU A 433 -6.80 -18.01 24.81
CA LEU A 433 -6.68 -19.48 25.00
C LEU A 433 -7.29 -20.26 23.83
N PHE A 434 -8.39 -19.74 23.28
CA PHE A 434 -8.99 -20.30 22.08
C PHE A 434 -8.05 -20.21 20.86
N ARG A 435 -7.43 -19.04 20.62
CA ARG A 435 -6.42 -18.88 19.55
C ARG A 435 -5.24 -19.81 19.73
N MET A 436 -4.73 -19.94 20.95
CA MET A 436 -3.61 -20.84 21.24
C MET A 436 -3.93 -22.32 20.98
N ALA A 437 -5.18 -22.75 21.13
CA ALA A 437 -5.60 -24.10 20.80
C ALA A 437 -5.39 -24.47 19.33
N TYR A 438 -5.45 -23.50 18.43
CA TYR A 438 -5.21 -23.70 17.00
C TYR A 438 -3.76 -23.78 16.62
N MET A 439 -2.87 -23.28 17.46
CA MET A 439 -1.45 -23.20 17.14
C MET A 439 -0.69 -24.51 17.33
N TYR A 440 -1.30 -25.49 17.99
CA TYR A 440 -0.64 -26.73 18.31
C TYR A 440 -0.84 -27.82 17.25
N THR A 441 0.22 -28.23 16.58
CA THR A 441 0.25 -29.35 15.62
C THR A 441 1.50 -30.22 15.85
N GLY A 442 1.44 -31.15 16.74
CA GLY A 442 2.52 -32.13 16.91
C GLY A 442 2.15 -33.55 16.41
N GLU A 443 3.01 -34.53 16.50
CA GLU A 443 2.87 -35.88 15.88
C GLU A 443 2.40 -37.01 16.83
N ASN A 444 2.00 -36.75 18.06
CA ASN A 444 1.61 -37.77 19.05
C ASN A 444 0.07 -38.06 19.07
N ASP A 445 -0.37 -39.21 19.57
CA ASP A 445 -1.76 -39.65 19.61
C ASP A 445 -2.71 -38.67 20.36
N ARG A 446 -2.20 -37.92 21.32
CA ARG A 446 -2.93 -36.81 21.96
C ARG A 446 -3.39 -35.73 20.97
N LEU A 447 -2.79 -35.65 19.81
CA LEU A 447 -3.05 -34.67 18.78
C LEU A 447 -4.29 -34.95 17.95
N VAL A 448 -4.71 -36.21 17.87
CA VAL A 448 -5.99 -36.55 17.20
C VAL A 448 -7.13 -35.82 17.90
N ILE A 449 -7.10 -35.83 19.25
CA ILE A 449 -8.09 -35.14 20.10
C ILE A 449 -8.02 -33.63 19.86
N HIS A 450 -6.83 -33.04 19.84
CA HIS A 450 -6.64 -31.62 19.59
C HIS A 450 -7.15 -31.22 18.22
N ARG A 451 -6.85 -31.98 17.16
CA ARG A 451 -7.36 -31.75 15.81
C ARG A 451 -8.88 -31.80 15.75
N GLN A 452 -9.49 -32.77 16.42
CA GLN A 452 -10.94 -32.88 16.46
C GLN A 452 -11.59 -31.69 17.16
N ILE A 453 -11.03 -31.21 18.30
CA ILE A 453 -11.52 -30.01 18.96
C ILE A 453 -11.41 -28.80 18.02
N CYS A 454 -10.26 -28.65 17.33
CA CYS A 454 -10.08 -27.58 16.35
C CYS A 454 -11.04 -27.70 15.16
N GLN A 455 -11.31 -28.90 14.66
CA GLN A 455 -12.29 -29.15 13.59
C GLN A 455 -13.70 -28.73 14.01
N PHE A 456 -14.15 -29.13 15.20
CA PHE A 456 -15.45 -28.70 15.73
C PHE A 456 -15.52 -27.18 15.92
N ALA A 457 -14.46 -26.56 16.41
CA ALA A 457 -14.42 -25.13 16.58
C ALA A 457 -14.42 -24.38 15.23
N ASN A 458 -13.65 -24.84 14.23
CA ASN A 458 -13.70 -24.29 12.88
C ASN A 458 -15.10 -24.39 12.27
N ALA A 459 -15.71 -25.58 12.34
CA ALA A 459 -17.02 -25.79 11.79
C ALA A 459 -18.10 -24.96 12.51
N ILE A 460 -18.15 -25.02 13.85
CA ILE A 460 -19.28 -24.48 14.63
C ILE A 460 -19.08 -23.02 15.02
N LEU A 461 -17.86 -22.56 15.27
CA LEU A 461 -17.58 -21.17 15.58
C LEU A 461 -17.24 -20.32 14.34
N LYS A 462 -17.26 -20.90 13.13
CA LYS A 462 -16.97 -20.26 11.83
C LYS A 462 -15.63 -19.49 11.87
N MET A 463 -14.59 -20.08 12.46
CA MET A 463 -13.29 -19.48 12.56
C MET A 463 -12.42 -19.86 11.36
N ASP A 464 -11.96 -18.88 10.64
CA ASP A 464 -11.03 -19.05 9.49
C ASP A 464 -9.58 -19.10 10.03
N ASN A 465 -9.14 -20.27 10.50
CA ASN A 465 -7.78 -20.43 11.01
C ASN A 465 -7.09 -21.64 10.36
N GLN A 466 -6.00 -21.36 9.67
CA GLN A 466 -5.08 -22.41 9.22
C GLN A 466 -4.30 -22.98 10.40
N MET A 467 -4.18 -24.30 10.47
CA MET A 467 -3.41 -24.97 11.54
C MET A 467 -1.91 -24.74 11.33
N ILE A 468 -1.24 -24.14 12.30
CA ILE A 468 0.17 -23.79 12.27
C ILE A 468 0.98 -24.79 13.11
N LYS A 469 2.17 -25.18 12.62
CA LYS A 469 3.08 -26.07 13.34
C LYS A 469 3.77 -25.28 14.46
N VAL A 470 3.41 -25.53 15.70
CA VAL A 470 4.05 -24.93 16.88
C VAL A 470 4.60 -26.05 17.78
N SER A 471 5.90 -26.06 17.99
CA SER A 471 6.57 -27.10 18.77
C SER A 471 6.68 -26.81 20.27
N VAL A 472 6.27 -25.64 20.76
CA VAL A 472 6.61 -25.17 22.13
C VAL A 472 5.48 -24.35 22.76
N ILE A 473 4.38 -25.00 23.13
CA ILE A 473 3.41 -24.43 24.09
C ILE A 473 3.49 -25.20 25.40
N SER A 474 3.45 -24.55 26.56
CA SER A 474 3.40 -25.26 27.83
C SER A 474 2.14 -26.14 27.91
N GLU A 475 2.28 -27.39 28.40
CA GLU A 475 1.18 -28.35 28.44
C GLU A 475 -0.01 -27.82 29.23
N ARG A 476 0.22 -27.04 30.28
CA ARG A 476 -0.82 -26.40 31.10
C ARG A 476 -1.68 -25.43 30.27
N ILE A 477 -1.02 -24.53 29.51
CA ILE A 477 -1.73 -23.54 28.65
C ILE A 477 -2.52 -24.25 27.58
N LEU A 478 -1.95 -25.30 26.97
CA LEU A 478 -2.62 -26.09 25.94
C LEU A 478 -3.87 -26.77 26.49
N GLN A 479 -3.80 -27.43 27.64
CA GLN A 479 -4.95 -28.10 28.25
C GLN A 479 -6.06 -27.09 28.62
N ASP A 480 -5.71 -25.97 29.18
CA ASP A 480 -6.67 -24.91 29.49
C ASP A 480 -7.30 -24.35 28.18
N ALA A 481 -6.51 -24.12 27.13
CA ALA A 481 -6.99 -23.64 25.86
C ALA A 481 -7.99 -24.62 25.18
N LEU A 482 -7.67 -25.92 25.19
CA LEU A 482 -8.55 -26.95 24.62
C LEU A 482 -9.86 -27.08 25.40
N LYS A 483 -9.77 -27.05 26.73
CA LYS A 483 -10.97 -27.09 27.59
C LYS A 483 -11.87 -25.88 27.36
N HIS A 484 -11.28 -24.69 27.23
CA HIS A 484 -12.05 -23.48 26.92
C HIS A 484 -12.65 -23.53 25.51
N THR A 485 -11.89 -24.03 24.53
CA THR A 485 -12.34 -24.15 23.13
C THR A 485 -13.57 -25.06 23.03
N ILE A 486 -13.50 -26.27 23.59
CA ILE A 486 -14.61 -27.22 23.52
C ILE A 486 -15.84 -26.73 24.32
N THR A 487 -15.60 -26.00 25.43
CA THR A 487 -16.69 -25.35 26.18
C THR A 487 -17.39 -24.28 25.33
N ARG A 488 -16.65 -23.44 24.61
CA ARG A 488 -17.25 -22.42 23.70
C ARG A 488 -18.05 -23.06 22.56
N VAL A 489 -17.58 -24.19 22.04
CA VAL A 489 -18.34 -24.95 21.03
C VAL A 489 -19.68 -25.40 21.60
N ALA A 490 -19.67 -25.97 22.80
CA ALA A 490 -20.90 -26.39 23.49
C ALA A 490 -21.83 -25.19 23.79
N ASP A 491 -21.27 -24.06 24.22
CA ASP A 491 -22.01 -22.83 24.45
C ASP A 491 -22.70 -22.34 23.18
N ARG A 492 -22.00 -22.36 22.04
CA ARG A 492 -22.58 -21.94 20.77
C ARG A 492 -23.72 -22.85 20.29
N ILE A 493 -23.56 -24.17 20.49
CA ILE A 493 -24.65 -25.11 20.19
C ILE A 493 -25.87 -24.78 21.06
N SER A 494 -25.66 -24.59 22.35
CA SER A 494 -26.74 -24.27 23.31
C SER A 494 -27.48 -22.97 22.95
N GLU A 495 -26.77 -21.94 22.48
CA GLU A 495 -27.35 -20.66 22.06
C GLU A 495 -28.32 -20.77 20.88
N CYS A 496 -28.20 -21.81 20.07
CA CYS A 496 -29.12 -22.06 18.95
C CYS A 496 -30.48 -22.56 19.38
N GLU A 497 -30.63 -23.06 20.62
CA GLU A 497 -31.90 -23.56 21.24
C GLU A 497 -32.52 -24.79 20.55
N CYS A 498 -32.33 -25.00 19.26
CA CYS A 498 -32.86 -26.16 18.53
C CYS A 498 -31.98 -26.47 17.29
N ILE A 499 -32.13 -27.70 16.78
CA ILE A 499 -31.41 -28.19 15.59
C ILE A 499 -31.72 -27.34 14.34
N GLN A 500 -32.97 -26.89 14.18
CA GLN A 500 -33.35 -26.09 13.01
C GLN A 500 -32.54 -24.77 12.97
N LYS A 501 -32.51 -24.03 14.09
CA LYS A 501 -31.70 -22.82 14.21
C LYS A 501 -30.19 -23.10 14.10
N PHE A 502 -29.74 -24.26 14.61
CA PHE A 502 -28.37 -24.69 14.46
C PHE A 502 -28.00 -24.99 13.00
N ALA A 503 -28.89 -25.68 12.27
CA ALA A 503 -28.73 -25.94 10.84
C ALA A 503 -28.69 -24.61 10.02
N GLU A 504 -29.60 -23.68 10.32
CA GLU A 504 -29.64 -22.35 9.71
C GLU A 504 -28.34 -21.56 10.01
N TYR A 505 -27.89 -21.61 11.25
CA TYR A 505 -26.63 -20.95 11.64
C TYR A 505 -25.41 -21.53 10.90
N MET A 506 -25.42 -22.88 10.75
CA MET A 506 -24.33 -23.61 10.06
C MET A 506 -24.45 -23.56 8.54
N GLU A 507 -25.58 -23.12 7.99
CA GLU A 507 -25.89 -23.13 6.55
C GLU A 507 -25.83 -24.53 5.93
N ILE A 508 -26.29 -25.56 6.69
CA ILE A 508 -26.33 -26.96 6.30
C ILE A 508 -27.74 -27.51 6.39
N SER A 509 -27.94 -28.70 5.83
CA SER A 509 -29.22 -29.39 5.95
C SER A 509 -29.52 -29.87 7.39
N PHE A 510 -30.79 -30.09 7.72
CA PHE A 510 -31.19 -30.60 9.03
C PHE A 510 -30.47 -31.90 9.40
N ASP A 511 -30.40 -32.84 8.45
CA ASP A 511 -29.78 -34.16 8.65
C ASP A 511 -28.26 -34.06 8.87
N GLU A 512 -27.59 -33.10 8.21
CA GLU A 512 -26.15 -32.82 8.42
C GLU A 512 -25.90 -32.19 9.79
N ALA A 513 -26.81 -31.31 10.24
CA ALA A 513 -26.74 -30.73 11.57
C ALA A 513 -26.92 -31.80 12.66
N VAL A 514 -27.83 -32.73 12.49
CA VAL A 514 -28.01 -33.87 13.41
C VAL A 514 -26.77 -34.75 13.45
N ARG A 515 -26.17 -35.05 12.28
CA ARG A 515 -24.93 -35.84 12.22
C ARG A 515 -23.74 -35.14 12.89
N LEU A 516 -23.57 -33.86 12.66
CA LEU A 516 -22.50 -33.08 13.26
C LEU A 516 -22.65 -33.03 14.81
N LEU A 517 -23.89 -32.85 15.27
CA LEU A 517 -24.18 -32.84 16.70
C LEU A 517 -23.95 -34.21 17.34
N ALA A 518 -24.35 -35.29 16.66
CA ALA A 518 -24.10 -36.68 17.11
C ALA A 518 -22.60 -36.93 17.27
N GLN A 519 -21.80 -36.56 16.28
CA GLN A 519 -20.33 -36.64 16.34
C GLN A 519 -19.74 -35.84 17.49
N PHE A 520 -20.27 -34.63 17.72
CA PHE A 520 -19.82 -33.78 18.85
C PHE A 520 -20.14 -34.41 20.19
N VAL A 521 -21.34 -34.91 20.39
CA VAL A 521 -21.79 -35.58 21.64
C VAL A 521 -20.97 -36.86 21.91
N GLU A 522 -20.77 -37.70 20.89
CA GLU A 522 -19.90 -38.88 20.97
C GLU A 522 -18.46 -38.52 21.36
N PHE A 523 -17.88 -37.48 20.69
CA PHE A 523 -16.56 -37.00 21.02
C PHE A 523 -16.44 -36.53 22.46
N VAL A 524 -17.36 -35.69 22.94
CA VAL A 524 -17.37 -35.13 24.30
C VAL A 524 -17.46 -36.26 25.35
N LEU A 525 -18.31 -37.29 25.13
CA LEU A 525 -18.45 -38.41 26.03
C LEU A 525 -17.20 -39.31 26.01
N GLY A 526 -16.64 -39.57 24.81
CA GLY A 526 -15.50 -40.48 24.63
C GLY A 526 -14.14 -39.93 25.04
N GLN A 527 -13.96 -38.62 25.10
CA GLN A 527 -12.66 -38.00 25.32
C GLN A 527 -12.47 -37.26 26.65
N GLY A 528 -13.35 -37.53 27.62
CA GLY A 528 -13.23 -37.01 29.00
C GLY A 528 -13.74 -35.58 29.19
N TYR A 529 -14.54 -35.08 28.26
CA TYR A 529 -15.27 -33.80 28.36
C TYR A 529 -16.74 -34.00 28.77
N ASP A 530 -17.07 -35.18 29.30
CA ASP A 530 -18.40 -35.60 29.67
C ASP A 530 -19.13 -34.66 30.64
N ASN A 531 -18.37 -33.87 31.42
CA ASN A 531 -18.92 -32.82 32.26
C ASN A 531 -19.75 -31.76 31.48
N LEU A 532 -19.51 -31.56 30.19
CA LEU A 532 -20.28 -30.65 29.35
C LEU A 532 -21.69 -31.17 29.08
N ILE A 533 -21.93 -32.47 29.31
CA ILE A 533 -23.23 -33.10 29.23
C ILE A 533 -23.76 -33.50 30.61
N ASN A 534 -22.93 -34.16 31.42
CA ASN A 534 -23.36 -34.78 32.71
C ASN A 534 -23.64 -33.78 33.84
N LYS A 535 -22.96 -32.62 33.84
CA LYS A 535 -23.04 -31.59 34.88
C LYS A 535 -23.42 -30.20 34.34
N SER A 536 -23.71 -30.12 33.04
CA SER A 536 -23.99 -28.84 32.41
C SER A 536 -25.45 -28.44 32.62
N THR A 537 -25.67 -27.18 32.92
CA THR A 537 -27.00 -26.54 32.87
C THR A 537 -27.35 -26.02 31.47
N LYS A 538 -26.46 -26.21 30.49
CA LYS A 538 -26.65 -25.73 29.12
C LYS A 538 -27.26 -26.84 28.25
N PRO A 539 -28.38 -26.60 27.59
CA PRO A 539 -29.05 -27.57 26.77
C PRO A 539 -28.33 -27.77 25.44
N ILE A 540 -27.83 -28.99 25.18
CA ILE A 540 -27.14 -29.34 23.93
C ILE A 540 -27.64 -30.68 23.35
N LEU A 541 -28.48 -31.40 24.05
CA LEU A 541 -29.04 -32.69 23.61
C LEU A 541 -30.38 -32.49 22.93
N PRO A 542 -30.55 -32.82 21.65
CA PRO A 542 -31.82 -32.59 20.95
C PRO A 542 -32.87 -33.63 21.34
N ASN A 543 -34.05 -33.18 21.64
CA ASN A 543 -35.20 -34.07 21.73
C ASN A 543 -35.75 -34.43 20.31
N GLN A 544 -36.74 -35.31 20.22
CA GLN A 544 -37.31 -35.73 18.94
C GLN A 544 -38.02 -34.60 18.17
N ASN A 545 -38.32 -33.47 18.84
CA ASN A 545 -38.84 -32.27 18.19
C ASN A 545 -37.68 -31.30 17.77
N GLY A 546 -36.45 -31.71 17.97
CA GLY A 546 -35.27 -30.91 17.59
C GLY A 546 -34.89 -29.82 18.60
N ARG A 547 -35.59 -29.67 19.72
CA ARG A 547 -35.24 -28.68 20.76
C ARG A 547 -34.10 -29.21 21.64
N PHE A 548 -33.16 -28.35 22.01
CA PHE A 548 -32.07 -28.73 22.90
C PHE A 548 -32.55 -28.80 24.37
N MET A 549 -32.12 -29.86 25.04
CA MET A 549 -32.43 -30.17 26.44
C MET A 549 -31.15 -30.48 27.22
N ILE A 550 -31.24 -30.38 28.52
CA ILE A 550 -30.19 -30.90 29.44
C ILE A 550 -30.38 -32.41 29.67
N LYS A 551 -29.29 -33.08 30.09
CA LYS A 551 -29.32 -34.52 30.33
C LYS A 551 -30.41 -34.92 31.34
N ASP A 552 -30.66 -34.09 32.36
CA ASP A 552 -31.63 -34.41 33.43
C ASP A 552 -33.07 -34.35 32.99
N ASP A 553 -33.41 -33.69 31.90
CA ASP A 553 -34.75 -33.52 31.39
C ASP A 553 -35.11 -34.48 30.24
N ILE A 554 -34.15 -35.29 29.77
CA ILE A 554 -34.31 -36.11 28.57
C ILE A 554 -34.43 -37.61 28.91
N PHE A 555 -35.22 -38.35 28.16
CA PHE A 555 -35.47 -39.78 28.29
C PHE A 555 -35.06 -40.51 26.99
N LEU A 556 -34.73 -41.80 27.11
CA LEU A 556 -34.47 -42.65 25.94
C LEU A 556 -35.78 -43.25 25.41
N ASP A 557 -35.90 -43.35 24.13
CA ASP A 557 -36.96 -44.02 23.41
C ASP A 557 -36.68 -45.53 23.37
N ASN A 558 -37.40 -46.30 24.06
CA ASN A 558 -37.30 -47.78 24.07
C ASN A 558 -38.24 -48.35 22.98
N GLU A 559 -37.88 -48.14 21.69
CA GLU A 559 -38.57 -48.64 20.51
C GLU A 559 -40.10 -48.36 20.50
N MET A 560 -40.48 -47.16 20.92
CA MET A 560 -41.89 -46.73 20.92
C MET A 560 -42.40 -46.62 19.47
N ASP A 561 -43.65 -47.03 19.30
CA ASP A 561 -44.34 -46.94 18.01
C ASP A 561 -44.63 -45.45 17.63
N GLU A 562 -44.23 -45.04 16.42
CA GLU A 562 -44.39 -43.64 15.96
C GLU A 562 -45.87 -43.22 15.89
N THR A 563 -46.79 -44.16 15.55
CA THR A 563 -48.23 -43.87 15.52
C THR A 563 -48.77 -43.58 16.91
N LEU A 564 -48.32 -44.31 17.93
CA LEU A 564 -48.72 -44.08 19.33
C LEU A 564 -48.16 -42.76 19.85
N LYS A 565 -46.94 -42.37 19.47
CA LYS A 565 -46.39 -41.04 19.81
C LYS A 565 -47.24 -39.94 19.20
N ASP A 566 -47.59 -40.05 17.89
CA ASP A 566 -48.40 -39.05 17.21
C ASP A 566 -49.81 -38.97 17.82
N LEU A 567 -50.39 -40.11 18.18
CA LEU A 567 -51.66 -40.12 18.88
C LEU A 567 -51.58 -39.49 20.28
N ALA A 568 -50.49 -39.66 21.00
CA ALA A 568 -50.27 -39.00 22.29
C ALA A 568 -50.16 -37.48 22.11
N VAL A 569 -49.47 -36.98 21.09
CA VAL A 569 -49.38 -35.57 20.73
C VAL A 569 -50.78 -35.01 20.45
N CYS A 570 -51.61 -35.69 19.64
CA CYS A 570 -52.98 -35.28 19.36
C CYS A 570 -53.86 -35.29 20.61
N ALA A 571 -53.56 -36.17 21.56
CA ALA A 571 -54.26 -36.23 22.86
C ALA A 571 -53.77 -35.24 23.91
N GLY A 572 -52.84 -34.31 23.52
CA GLY A 572 -52.31 -33.21 24.33
C GLY A 572 -51.05 -33.54 25.16
N TYR A 573 -50.40 -34.67 24.87
CA TYR A 573 -49.14 -35.05 25.49
C TYR A 573 -48.05 -35.24 24.44
N ASP A 574 -47.20 -34.21 24.29
CA ASP A 574 -46.09 -34.25 23.36
C ASP A 574 -44.91 -35.04 23.95
N ILE A 575 -44.97 -36.38 23.84
CA ILE A 575 -43.92 -37.27 24.32
C ILE A 575 -42.60 -37.04 23.58
N LYS A 576 -42.66 -36.57 22.34
CA LYS A 576 -41.45 -36.30 21.52
C LYS A 576 -40.61 -35.17 22.14
N SER A 577 -41.23 -34.31 22.94
CA SER A 577 -40.52 -33.26 23.69
C SER A 577 -39.60 -33.79 24.79
N ASP A 578 -39.89 -34.99 25.28
CA ASP A 578 -39.15 -35.62 26.37
C ASP A 578 -38.09 -36.62 25.89
N LEU A 579 -38.23 -37.12 24.67
CA LEU A 579 -37.42 -38.21 24.14
C LEU A 579 -36.17 -37.66 23.38
N LEU A 580 -35.00 -38.29 23.67
CA LEU A 580 -33.78 -38.04 22.91
C LEU A 580 -33.94 -38.39 21.44
N MET A 581 -33.40 -37.60 20.57
CA MET A 581 -33.40 -37.87 19.12
C MET A 581 -32.66 -39.16 18.83
N LYS A 582 -33.22 -40.00 17.97
CA LYS A 582 -32.78 -41.40 17.73
C LYS A 582 -31.33 -41.53 17.24
N ASN A 583 -30.79 -40.49 16.58
CA ASN A 583 -29.46 -40.51 16.00
C ASN A 583 -28.36 -40.08 16.99
N ILE A 584 -28.72 -39.76 18.24
CA ILE A 584 -27.80 -39.37 19.30
C ILE A 584 -27.64 -40.52 20.29
N TYR A 585 -26.42 -40.96 20.51
CA TYR A 585 -26.14 -42.01 21.50
C TYR A 585 -25.83 -41.39 22.85
N LEU A 586 -26.59 -41.84 23.88
CA LEU A 586 -26.40 -41.42 25.29
C LEU A 586 -26.78 -42.57 26.21
N GLU A 587 -25.89 -42.87 27.16
CA GLU A 587 -26.22 -43.88 28.20
C GLU A 587 -27.04 -43.22 29.33
N LEU A 588 -28.23 -43.77 29.52
CA LEU A 588 -29.12 -43.41 30.61
C LEU A 588 -29.58 -44.66 31.38
N PRO A 589 -29.82 -44.56 32.69
CA PRO A 589 -30.37 -45.69 33.44
C PRO A 589 -31.79 -46.09 32.97
N GLU A 590 -32.19 -47.34 33.16
CA GLU A 590 -33.50 -47.83 32.74
C GLU A 590 -34.69 -47.03 33.28
N SER A 591 -34.55 -46.39 34.46
CA SER A 591 -35.53 -45.46 35.02
C SER A 591 -35.78 -44.22 34.14
N ARG A 592 -34.94 -43.98 33.16
CA ARG A 592 -35.03 -42.86 32.21
C ARG A 592 -35.40 -43.33 30.80
N TRP A 593 -35.96 -44.57 30.68
CA TRP A 593 -36.45 -45.10 29.42
C TRP A 593 -37.96 -44.99 29.36
N LYS A 594 -38.51 -44.55 28.24
CA LYS A 594 -39.95 -44.50 28.00
C LYS A 594 -40.32 -45.50 26.93
N ASN A 595 -41.50 -46.13 27.07
CA ASN A 595 -42.02 -47.10 26.17
C ASN A 595 -43.51 -46.82 25.86
N ASP A 596 -44.13 -47.63 25.02
CA ASP A 596 -45.54 -47.48 24.61
C ASP A 596 -46.54 -47.42 25.78
N ILE A 597 -46.22 -47.97 26.94
CA ILE A 597 -47.07 -47.92 28.14
C ILE A 597 -47.19 -46.50 28.70
N ASP A 598 -46.14 -45.68 28.55
CA ASP A 598 -46.11 -44.31 29.07
C ASP A 598 -47.12 -43.39 28.36
N VAL A 599 -47.48 -43.70 27.09
CA VAL A 599 -48.48 -42.94 26.34
C VAL A 599 -49.88 -43.56 26.40
N SER A 600 -49.98 -44.86 26.79
CA SER A 600 -51.20 -45.57 26.78
C SER A 600 -52.30 -44.94 27.63
N GLN A 601 -51.98 -44.46 28.82
CA GLN A 601 -52.90 -43.79 29.72
C GLN A 601 -53.48 -42.52 29.14
N VAL A 602 -52.69 -41.73 28.44
CA VAL A 602 -53.11 -40.47 27.77
C VAL A 602 -54.11 -40.82 26.65
N ILE A 603 -53.76 -41.82 25.84
CA ILE A 603 -54.61 -42.30 24.74
C ILE A 603 -55.96 -42.80 25.28
N ILE A 604 -55.91 -43.62 26.31
CA ILE A 604 -57.15 -44.15 26.97
C ILE A 604 -57.99 -43.01 27.53
N LYS A 605 -57.38 -42.07 28.22
CA LYS A 605 -58.09 -40.92 28.77
C LYS A 605 -58.74 -40.08 27.66
N TYR A 606 -58.06 -39.80 26.61
CA TYR A 606 -58.56 -39.04 25.45
C TYR A 606 -59.72 -39.72 24.77
N VAL A 607 -59.64 -41.01 24.53
CA VAL A 607 -60.77 -41.84 23.97
C VAL A 607 -61.93 -41.76 24.89
N ASN A 608 -61.75 -41.98 26.21
CA ASN A 608 -62.83 -41.98 27.21
C ASN A 608 -63.52 -40.60 27.30
N GLN A 609 -62.82 -39.49 27.15
CA GLN A 609 -63.37 -38.16 27.23
C GLN A 609 -64.15 -37.78 25.94
N ASN A 610 -63.83 -38.35 24.83
CA ASN A 610 -64.36 -37.93 23.53
C ASN A 610 -65.28 -39.00 22.90
N ARG A 611 -65.74 -40.03 23.63
CA ARG A 611 -66.52 -41.16 23.10
C ARG A 611 -67.75 -40.76 22.27
N THR A 612 -68.39 -39.65 22.60
CA THR A 612 -69.62 -39.21 21.95
C THR A 612 -69.40 -38.02 21.01
N SER A 613 -68.17 -37.61 20.86
CA SER A 613 -67.81 -36.45 19.99
C SER A 613 -68.02 -36.84 18.51
N LYS A 614 -68.69 -35.93 17.77
CA LYS A 614 -68.89 -36.01 16.32
C LYS A 614 -67.90 -35.14 15.52
N GLU A 615 -66.91 -34.49 16.19
CA GLU A 615 -65.92 -33.66 15.54
C GLU A 615 -65.04 -34.51 14.64
N GLU A 616 -64.78 -34.01 13.41
CA GLU A 616 -64.04 -34.71 12.37
C GLU A 616 -62.62 -35.07 12.76
N GLU A 617 -61.93 -34.18 13.54
CA GLU A 617 -60.63 -34.40 14.11
C GLU A 617 -60.59 -35.58 15.09
N VAL A 618 -61.57 -35.68 15.97
CA VAL A 618 -61.67 -36.78 16.96
C VAL A 618 -62.01 -38.13 16.22
N ARG A 619 -62.79 -38.07 15.19
CA ARG A 619 -63.12 -39.26 14.40
C ARG A 619 -61.91 -39.74 13.58
N THR A 620 -61.15 -38.83 13.03
CA THR A 620 -59.88 -39.15 12.36
C THR A 620 -58.90 -39.78 13.32
N TYR A 621 -58.73 -39.21 14.54
CA TYR A 621 -57.94 -39.80 15.61
C TYR A 621 -58.39 -41.24 15.94
N PHE A 622 -59.66 -41.46 16.14
CA PHE A 622 -60.21 -42.82 16.45
C PHE A 622 -59.97 -43.81 15.30
N LYS A 623 -60.07 -43.37 14.08
CA LYS A 623 -59.83 -44.20 12.91
C LYS A 623 -58.32 -44.60 12.86
N ARG A 624 -57.38 -43.62 13.07
CA ARG A 624 -55.92 -43.93 13.13
C ARG A 624 -55.63 -44.93 14.26
N LEU A 625 -56.21 -44.73 15.45
CA LEU A 625 -56.04 -45.64 16.56
C LEU A 625 -56.59 -47.03 16.27
N LEU A 626 -57.77 -47.12 15.66
CA LEU A 626 -58.36 -48.37 15.28
C LEU A 626 -57.52 -49.15 14.25
N VAL A 627 -57.02 -48.49 13.23
CA VAL A 627 -56.11 -49.09 12.23
C VAL A 627 -54.83 -49.58 12.96
N TRP A 628 -54.23 -48.81 13.83
CA TRP A 628 -53.09 -49.27 14.60
C TRP A 628 -53.41 -50.54 15.47
N ILE A 629 -54.52 -50.52 16.15
CA ILE A 629 -54.97 -51.67 16.98
C ILE A 629 -55.17 -52.94 16.11
N CYS A 630 -55.71 -52.79 14.91
CA CYS A 630 -55.93 -53.94 13.99
C CYS A 630 -54.58 -54.44 13.43
N ASP A 631 -53.65 -53.57 13.12
CA ASP A 631 -52.35 -53.92 12.53
C ASP A 631 -51.41 -54.54 13.57
N ASN A 632 -51.58 -54.22 14.86
CA ASN A 632 -50.72 -54.62 15.99
C ASN A 632 -51.49 -55.32 17.09
N GLU A 633 -52.35 -56.26 16.81
CA GLU A 633 -53.33 -56.83 17.74
C GLU A 633 -52.72 -57.40 19.05
N GLU A 634 -51.62 -58.14 18.98
CA GLU A 634 -50.93 -58.67 20.17
C GLU A 634 -50.35 -57.53 21.04
N LYS A 635 -49.72 -56.59 20.46
CA LYS A 635 -49.13 -55.43 21.10
C LYS A 635 -50.20 -54.52 21.71
N ALA A 636 -51.27 -54.29 20.98
CA ALA A 636 -52.42 -53.52 21.44
C ALA A 636 -53.12 -54.14 22.63
N ARG A 637 -53.27 -55.50 22.69
CA ARG A 637 -53.83 -56.16 23.89
C ARG A 637 -52.99 -55.99 25.14
N SER A 638 -51.68 -55.89 24.97
CA SER A 638 -50.76 -55.68 26.12
C SER A 638 -50.79 -54.21 26.63
N ILE A 639 -50.88 -53.25 25.69
CA ILE A 639 -50.73 -51.80 26.00
C ILE A 639 -52.10 -51.14 26.22
N LEU A 640 -53.15 -51.50 25.51
CA LEU A 640 -54.47 -50.89 25.49
C LEU A 640 -55.61 -51.98 25.72
N PRO A 641 -55.55 -52.86 26.78
CA PRO A 641 -56.42 -53.98 26.90
C PRO A 641 -57.90 -53.58 26.89
N ASN A 642 -58.26 -52.55 27.62
CA ASN A 642 -59.66 -52.08 27.74
C ASN A 642 -60.17 -51.49 26.37
N LEU A 643 -59.40 -50.95 25.58
CA LEU A 643 -59.83 -50.44 24.25
C LEU A 643 -59.94 -51.59 23.21
N CYS A 644 -59.12 -52.63 23.34
CA CYS A 644 -59.17 -53.79 22.50
C CYS A 644 -60.47 -54.60 22.74
N GLU A 645 -60.92 -54.69 24.03
CA GLU A 645 -62.17 -55.31 24.37
C GLU A 645 -63.43 -54.49 23.95
N ASN A 646 -63.23 -53.14 23.89
CA ASN A 646 -64.36 -52.25 23.64
C ASN A 646 -64.12 -51.48 22.35
N LYS A 647 -63.58 -52.08 21.28
CA LYS A 647 -63.26 -51.44 19.94
C LYS A 647 -64.45 -50.65 19.38
N HIS A 648 -65.78 -51.05 19.79
CA HIS A 648 -66.90 -50.33 19.28
C HIS A 648 -67.00 -48.86 19.66
N TYR A 649 -66.24 -48.40 20.66
CA TYR A 649 -66.09 -46.95 20.98
C TYR A 649 -65.37 -46.12 19.88
N LEU A 650 -64.62 -46.80 19.03
CA LEU A 650 -63.84 -46.19 17.94
C LEU A 650 -64.56 -46.18 16.60
N TYR A 651 -65.73 -46.85 16.53
CA TYR A 651 -66.54 -46.96 15.31
C TYR A 651 -67.45 -45.75 15.12
N ASP A 652 -67.67 -45.35 13.89
CA ASP A 652 -68.68 -44.42 13.47
C ASP A 652 -69.76 -45.15 12.69
N ASP A 653 -70.95 -45.10 13.19
CA ASP A 653 -72.10 -45.83 12.58
C ASP A 653 -72.39 -45.33 11.15
N GLU A 654 -72.16 -44.05 10.87
CA GLU A 654 -72.30 -43.45 9.52
C GLU A 654 -71.17 -43.82 8.57
N GLU A 655 -69.94 -44.04 9.05
CA GLU A 655 -68.87 -44.49 8.26
C GLU A 655 -68.90 -45.96 7.89
N ILE A 656 -69.35 -46.78 8.81
CA ILE A 656 -69.70 -48.18 8.56
C ILE A 656 -70.72 -48.30 7.44
N ALA A 657 -71.80 -47.51 7.49
CA ALA A 657 -72.82 -47.49 6.47
C ALA A 657 -72.27 -47.03 5.09
N ARG A 658 -71.36 -46.05 5.06
CA ARG A 658 -70.69 -45.65 3.82
C ARG A 658 -69.74 -46.72 3.29
N THR A 659 -68.98 -47.38 4.15
CA THR A 659 -68.05 -48.41 3.78
C THR A 659 -68.72 -49.61 3.23
N ILE A 660 -69.89 -50.02 3.82
CA ILE A 660 -70.74 -51.09 3.28
C ILE A 660 -71.22 -50.68 1.88
N LYS A 661 -71.69 -49.43 1.74
CA LYS A 661 -72.19 -48.96 0.42
C LYS A 661 -71.12 -48.86 -0.61
N GLN A 662 -69.92 -48.54 -0.26
CA GLN A 662 -68.70 -48.51 -1.12
C GLN A 662 -68.34 -49.95 -1.53
N ALA A 663 -68.37 -50.90 -0.56
CA ALA A 663 -68.09 -52.30 -0.85
C ALA A 663 -69.15 -52.92 -1.81
N GLU A 664 -70.44 -52.57 -1.58
CA GLU A 664 -71.48 -52.96 -2.52
C GLU A 664 -71.29 -52.38 -3.88
N THR A 665 -70.86 -51.06 -3.99
CA THR A 665 -70.57 -50.41 -5.28
C THR A 665 -69.41 -51.06 -5.97
N PHE A 666 -68.35 -51.38 -5.19
CA PHE A 666 -67.13 -52.03 -5.66
C PHE A 666 -67.45 -53.44 -6.20
N ASN A 667 -68.24 -54.21 -5.45
CA ASN A 667 -68.70 -55.55 -5.90
C ASN A 667 -69.53 -55.45 -7.17
N GLN A 668 -70.42 -54.44 -7.30
CA GLN A 668 -71.20 -54.24 -8.54
C GLN A 668 -70.28 -53.81 -9.70
N LEU A 669 -69.24 -53.08 -9.49
CA LEU A 669 -68.19 -52.72 -10.51
C LEU A 669 -67.43 -53.99 -10.93
N MET A 670 -67.01 -54.82 -9.93
CA MET A 670 -66.30 -56.09 -10.19
C MET A 670 -67.18 -57.05 -11.05
N GLU A 671 -68.46 -57.15 -10.73
CA GLU A 671 -69.42 -57.97 -11.54
C GLU A 671 -69.66 -57.36 -12.91
N LYS A 672 -69.83 -56.03 -13.02
CA LYS A 672 -70.12 -55.34 -14.28
C LYS A 672 -68.97 -55.47 -15.29
N TYR A 673 -67.74 -55.53 -14.80
CA TYR A 673 -66.54 -55.67 -15.65
C TYR A 673 -65.94 -57.06 -15.64
N ASN A 674 -66.64 -58.04 -15.02
CA ASN A 674 -66.29 -59.42 -14.95
C ASN A 674 -64.87 -59.73 -14.43
N ILE A 675 -64.50 -58.97 -13.37
CA ILE A 675 -63.19 -59.07 -12.69
C ILE A 675 -63.38 -60.02 -11.51
N SER A 676 -62.60 -61.07 -11.49
CA SER A 676 -62.75 -62.17 -10.53
C SER A 676 -61.99 -62.03 -9.25
N SER A 677 -61.16 -61.03 -9.08
CA SER A 677 -60.43 -60.69 -7.82
C SER A 677 -59.84 -59.28 -7.83
N PRO A 678 -59.64 -58.66 -6.64
CA PRO A 678 -58.98 -57.34 -6.49
C PRO A 678 -57.60 -57.27 -7.12
N GLU A 679 -56.85 -58.40 -7.08
CA GLU A 679 -55.50 -58.47 -7.64
C GLU A 679 -55.53 -58.34 -9.17
N LYS A 680 -56.56 -58.80 -9.84
CA LYS A 680 -56.76 -58.62 -11.29
C LYS A 680 -57.11 -57.16 -11.68
N LEU A 681 -57.75 -56.43 -10.76
CA LEU A 681 -58.03 -55.01 -10.95
C LEU A 681 -56.74 -54.20 -10.84
N GLU A 682 -55.87 -54.50 -9.84
CA GLU A 682 -54.55 -53.89 -9.74
C GLU A 682 -53.66 -54.18 -10.94
N GLU A 683 -53.69 -55.43 -11.48
CA GLU A 683 -52.95 -55.75 -12.71
C GLU A 683 -53.45 -55.03 -13.96
N LEU A 684 -54.72 -54.70 -14.04
CA LEU A 684 -55.28 -53.90 -15.12
C LEU A 684 -54.94 -52.40 -14.97
N ILE A 685 -54.92 -51.88 -13.75
CA ILE A 685 -54.50 -50.49 -13.43
C ILE A 685 -53.00 -50.35 -13.67
N GLY A 686 -52.21 -51.35 -13.29
CA GLY A 686 -50.77 -51.42 -13.54
C GLY A 686 -50.45 -51.40 -15.05
N LYS A 687 -51.19 -52.25 -15.83
CA LYS A 687 -51.00 -52.23 -17.30
C LYS A 687 -51.51 -50.97 -18.02
N SER A 688 -52.39 -50.20 -17.48
CA SER A 688 -52.81 -48.90 -18.01
C SER A 688 -51.86 -47.79 -17.62
N GLN A 689 -51.07 -47.96 -16.57
CA GLN A 689 -49.97 -47.06 -16.19
C GLN A 689 -48.69 -47.36 -17.00
N GLU A 690 -48.44 -48.62 -17.40
CA GLU A 690 -47.30 -48.95 -18.27
C GLU A 690 -47.46 -48.47 -19.74
N GLN A 691 -48.70 -48.16 -20.19
CA GLN A 691 -48.91 -47.58 -21.53
C GLN A 691 -48.84 -46.04 -21.60
N CYS A 692 -48.58 -45.38 -20.50
CA CYS A 692 -48.38 -43.90 -20.46
C CYS A 692 -46.96 -43.49 -20.18
N THR A 693 -45.97 -44.35 -20.35
CA THR A 693 -44.54 -43.99 -20.25
C THR A 693 -43.77 -44.32 -21.53
N GLU A 694 -44.25 -43.82 -22.69
CA GLU A 694 -43.34 -43.41 -23.74
C GLU A 694 -43.03 -41.92 -23.47
N VAL A 695 -42.04 -41.70 -22.62
CA VAL A 695 -41.42 -40.38 -22.49
C VAL A 695 -40.72 -40.09 -23.80
N SER A 696 -41.28 -39.18 -24.60
CA SER A 696 -40.57 -38.49 -25.62
C SER A 696 -39.31 -37.94 -25.03
N ASP A 697 -38.19 -38.18 -25.68
CA ASP A 697 -36.86 -37.62 -25.41
C ASP A 697 -36.90 -36.13 -25.79
N ASP A 698 -37.67 -35.33 -25.03
CA ASP A 698 -37.68 -33.90 -25.13
C ASP A 698 -36.43 -33.43 -24.37
N ARG A 699 -35.34 -33.28 -25.13
CA ARG A 699 -34.23 -32.46 -24.70
C ARG A 699 -34.81 -31.10 -24.39
N ILE A 700 -34.79 -30.72 -23.13
CA ILE A 700 -35.03 -29.34 -22.70
C ILE A 700 -33.90 -28.51 -23.31
N GLU A 701 -34.21 -27.76 -24.37
CA GLU A 701 -33.29 -26.72 -24.84
C GLU A 701 -33.11 -25.73 -23.72
N LEU A 702 -31.87 -25.60 -23.24
CA LEU A 702 -31.49 -24.61 -22.25
C LEU A 702 -31.57 -23.24 -22.91
N THR A 703 -32.74 -22.62 -22.83
CA THR A 703 -32.93 -21.24 -23.29
C THR A 703 -32.36 -20.28 -22.24
N GLU A 704 -31.92 -19.08 -22.68
CA GLU A 704 -31.43 -18.01 -21.77
C GLU A 704 -32.42 -17.72 -20.61
N GLU A 705 -33.72 -17.81 -20.86
CA GLU A 705 -34.78 -17.64 -19.86
C GLU A 705 -34.76 -18.73 -18.78
N VAL A 706 -34.51 -19.97 -19.16
CA VAL A 706 -34.38 -21.08 -18.20
C VAL A 706 -33.12 -20.97 -17.35
N LEU A 707 -32.03 -20.57 -17.96
CA LEU A 707 -30.76 -20.32 -17.22
C LEU A 707 -30.93 -19.17 -16.23
N LEU A 708 -31.61 -18.10 -16.62
CA LEU A 708 -31.88 -16.94 -15.77
C LEU A 708 -32.77 -17.30 -14.57
N GLN A 709 -33.78 -18.15 -14.75
CA GLN A 709 -34.63 -18.66 -13.67
C GLN A 709 -33.87 -19.53 -12.67
N LEU A 710 -32.83 -20.20 -13.13
CA LEU A 710 -31.95 -21.04 -12.31
C LEU A 710 -30.84 -20.23 -11.63
N GLY A 711 -30.74 -18.92 -11.89
CA GLY A 711 -29.69 -18.02 -11.36
C GLY A 711 -28.32 -18.26 -12.02
N ILE A 712 -28.33 -18.69 -13.28
CA ILE A 712 -27.13 -19.01 -14.07
C ILE A 712 -27.02 -17.96 -15.18
N ASP A 713 -25.89 -17.27 -15.26
CA ASP A 713 -25.73 -16.11 -16.16
C ASP A 713 -25.56 -16.49 -17.65
N SER A 714 -25.15 -17.75 -17.95
CA SER A 714 -24.95 -18.25 -19.29
C SER A 714 -24.71 -19.76 -19.31
N GLU A 715 -24.86 -20.40 -20.44
CA GLU A 715 -24.50 -21.79 -20.65
C GLU A 715 -23.03 -22.10 -20.34
N ASP A 716 -22.13 -21.16 -20.66
CA ASP A 716 -20.69 -21.20 -20.32
C ASP A 716 -20.46 -21.14 -18.79
N ALA A 717 -21.27 -20.39 -18.06
CA ALA A 717 -21.23 -20.37 -16.59
C ALA A 717 -21.68 -21.66 -15.96
N LEU A 718 -22.69 -22.33 -16.59
CA LEU A 718 -23.15 -23.65 -16.19
C LEU A 718 -22.06 -24.71 -16.42
N GLU A 719 -21.41 -24.68 -17.58
CA GLU A 719 -20.33 -25.61 -17.93
C GLU A 719 -19.12 -25.44 -16.99
N LYS A 720 -18.77 -24.20 -16.64
CA LYS A 720 -17.73 -23.90 -15.66
C LYS A 720 -18.09 -24.34 -14.25
N ALA A 721 -19.34 -24.20 -13.82
CA ALA A 721 -19.81 -24.72 -12.54
C ALA A 721 -19.70 -26.25 -12.44
N PHE A 722 -19.97 -26.96 -13.53
CA PHE A 722 -19.78 -28.42 -13.59
C PHE A 722 -18.31 -28.84 -13.67
N SER A 723 -17.49 -28.07 -14.38
CA SER A 723 -16.06 -28.36 -14.54
C SER A 723 -15.27 -28.12 -13.27
N TYR A 724 -15.74 -27.19 -12.42
CA TYR A 724 -15.09 -26.79 -11.16
C TYR A 724 -16.11 -26.77 -9.99
N PRO A 725 -16.53 -27.90 -9.46
CA PRO A 725 -17.57 -27.99 -8.41
C PRO A 725 -17.26 -27.19 -7.15
N ASP A 726 -16.01 -27.12 -6.76
CA ASP A 726 -15.55 -26.36 -5.56
C ASP A 726 -15.73 -24.84 -5.71
N PHE A 727 -15.93 -24.38 -6.93
CA PHE A 727 -16.14 -22.96 -7.26
C PHE A 727 -17.52 -22.69 -7.89
N ALA A 728 -18.41 -23.67 -7.86
CA ALA A 728 -19.75 -23.57 -8.47
C ALA A 728 -20.54 -22.33 -7.98
N SER A 729 -20.40 -21.95 -6.72
CA SER A 729 -21.02 -20.74 -6.13
C SER A 729 -20.59 -19.42 -6.79
N LYS A 730 -19.47 -19.41 -7.55
CA LYS A 730 -19.05 -18.25 -8.32
C LYS A 730 -19.83 -18.07 -9.61
N TYR A 731 -20.42 -19.15 -10.13
CA TYR A 731 -21.10 -19.21 -11.44
C TYR A 731 -22.60 -19.36 -11.32
N ILE A 732 -23.12 -19.79 -10.16
CA ILE A 732 -24.54 -20.01 -9.88
C ILE A 732 -24.95 -19.08 -8.73
N ARG A 733 -25.96 -18.23 -8.96
CA ARG A 733 -26.49 -17.30 -7.95
C ARG A 733 -27.63 -17.93 -7.16
N ASN A 734 -27.68 -17.70 -5.85
CA ASN A 734 -28.78 -18.11 -5.01
C ASN A 734 -30.03 -17.25 -5.29
N SER A 735 -31.03 -17.84 -5.88
CA SER A 735 -32.15 -17.20 -6.57
C SER A 735 -33.28 -16.65 -5.69
N LYS A 736 -33.21 -16.65 -4.38
CA LYS A 736 -34.42 -16.33 -3.57
C LYS A 736 -34.52 -14.91 -2.99
N HIS A 737 -33.48 -14.10 -3.07
CA HIS A 737 -33.54 -12.71 -2.52
C HIS A 737 -33.23 -11.57 -3.47
N ASP A 738 -32.78 -11.80 -4.72
CA ASP A 738 -32.16 -10.76 -5.54
C ASP A 738 -32.73 -10.53 -6.96
N ALA A 739 -33.81 -11.16 -7.35
CA ALA A 739 -34.33 -10.97 -8.71
C ALA A 739 -34.62 -9.50 -9.03
N GLY A 740 -35.24 -8.75 -8.13
CA GLY A 740 -35.51 -7.32 -8.32
C GLY A 740 -34.27 -6.43 -8.25
N THR A 741 -33.31 -6.77 -7.39
CA THR A 741 -32.02 -6.09 -7.28
C THR A 741 -31.13 -6.39 -8.49
N TYR A 742 -31.19 -7.60 -9.00
CA TYR A 742 -30.46 -8.02 -10.20
C TYR A 742 -30.99 -7.31 -11.45
N GLU A 743 -32.29 -7.28 -11.68
CA GLU A 743 -32.91 -6.54 -12.81
C GLU A 743 -32.60 -5.05 -12.74
N TYR A 744 -32.63 -4.48 -11.54
CA TYR A 744 -32.27 -3.08 -11.34
C TYR A 744 -30.79 -2.83 -11.66
N LEU A 745 -29.87 -3.68 -11.19
CA LEU A 745 -28.44 -3.58 -11.48
C LEU A 745 -28.14 -3.78 -12.96
N GLN A 746 -28.80 -4.72 -13.63
CA GLN A 746 -28.68 -4.91 -15.08
C GLN A 746 -29.16 -3.69 -15.85
N THR A 747 -30.26 -3.07 -15.43
CA THR A 747 -30.77 -1.84 -16.04
C THR A 747 -29.77 -0.68 -15.93
N ILE A 748 -29.10 -0.53 -14.76
CA ILE A 748 -28.04 0.46 -14.55
C ILE A 748 -26.83 0.18 -15.44
N LEU A 749 -26.38 -1.08 -15.51
CA LEU A 749 -25.24 -1.49 -16.34
C LEU A 749 -25.51 -1.25 -17.83
N GLU A 750 -26.68 -1.62 -18.34
CA GLU A 750 -27.06 -1.41 -19.72
C GLU A 750 -27.23 0.09 -20.06
N ARG A 751 -27.83 0.87 -19.18
CA ARG A 751 -27.90 2.32 -19.34
C ARG A 751 -26.51 2.94 -19.43
N SER A 752 -25.62 2.61 -18.48
CA SER A 752 -24.27 3.14 -18.40
C SER A 752 -23.47 2.78 -19.67
N LYS A 753 -23.52 1.52 -20.07
CA LYS A 753 -22.90 1.02 -21.29
C LYS A 753 -23.36 1.82 -22.53
N ASN A 754 -24.65 1.93 -22.71
CA ASN A 754 -25.22 2.58 -23.90
C ASN A 754 -24.88 4.08 -23.93
N ASN A 755 -24.98 4.78 -22.81
CA ASN A 755 -24.66 6.21 -22.72
C ASN A 755 -23.16 6.48 -22.97
N ILE A 756 -22.27 5.63 -22.45
CA ILE A 756 -20.83 5.75 -22.71
C ILE A 756 -20.52 5.51 -24.18
N LEU A 757 -21.06 4.46 -24.79
CA LEU A 757 -20.84 4.16 -26.20
C LEU A 757 -21.39 5.27 -27.12
N LEU A 758 -22.58 5.81 -26.82
CA LEU A 758 -23.15 6.95 -27.57
C LEU A 758 -22.25 8.19 -27.42
N HIS A 759 -21.74 8.46 -26.22
CA HIS A 759 -20.84 9.59 -25.98
C HIS A 759 -19.51 9.44 -26.75
N LEU A 760 -18.93 8.23 -26.80
CA LEU A 760 -17.70 7.95 -27.53
C LEU A 760 -17.91 8.04 -29.04
N ASN A 761 -19.07 7.60 -29.55
CA ASN A 761 -19.42 7.71 -30.98
C ASN A 761 -19.52 9.16 -31.47
N SER A 762 -19.73 10.10 -30.57
CA SER A 762 -19.74 11.54 -30.88
C SER A 762 -18.36 12.18 -30.97
N LYS A 763 -17.28 11.45 -30.64
CA LYS A 763 -15.90 11.96 -30.58
C LYS A 763 -15.09 11.38 -31.73
N GLU A 764 -14.41 12.24 -32.50
CA GLU A 764 -13.64 11.86 -33.69
C GLU A 764 -12.44 10.92 -33.39
N GLU A 765 -11.93 10.94 -32.18
CA GLU A 765 -10.77 10.12 -31.74
C GLU A 765 -11.12 8.64 -31.50
N TYR A 766 -12.43 8.30 -31.36
CA TYR A 766 -12.88 6.93 -31.09
C TYR A 766 -13.67 6.35 -32.27
N ASP A 767 -13.31 5.15 -32.65
CA ASP A 767 -14.04 4.36 -33.65
C ASP A 767 -14.62 3.11 -32.99
N ILE A 768 -15.94 3.10 -32.89
CA ILE A 768 -16.70 1.97 -32.30
C ILE A 768 -17.38 1.10 -33.35
N THR A 769 -17.16 1.37 -34.68
CA THR A 769 -17.83 0.62 -35.74
C THR A 769 -17.39 -0.83 -35.85
N GLU A 770 -16.14 -1.13 -35.47
CA GLU A 770 -15.58 -2.48 -35.39
C GLU A 770 -15.39 -2.95 -33.89
N MET A 771 -16.27 -2.48 -33.01
CA MET A 771 -16.25 -2.83 -31.60
C MET A 771 -16.44 -4.34 -31.37
N ARG A 772 -15.61 -4.92 -30.50
CA ARG A 772 -15.77 -6.31 -30.02
C ARG A 772 -16.10 -6.29 -28.52
N GLN A 773 -17.22 -6.87 -28.16
CA GLN A 773 -17.59 -7.05 -26.76
C GLN A 773 -16.89 -8.29 -26.22
N ILE A 774 -16.11 -8.12 -25.14
CA ILE A 774 -15.37 -9.19 -24.46
C ILE A 774 -16.12 -9.68 -23.23
N ALA A 775 -16.73 -8.75 -22.50
CA ALA A 775 -17.62 -9.02 -21.38
C ALA A 775 -18.75 -8.01 -21.36
N ASN A 776 -19.70 -8.11 -20.43
CA ASN A 776 -20.90 -7.26 -20.42
C ASN A 776 -20.58 -5.75 -20.48
N THR A 777 -19.49 -5.33 -19.86
CA THR A 777 -19.07 -3.91 -19.80
C THR A 777 -17.61 -3.69 -20.19
N ILE A 778 -17.00 -4.65 -20.89
CA ILE A 778 -15.64 -4.56 -21.44
C ILE A 778 -15.69 -4.74 -22.95
N PHE A 779 -15.11 -3.80 -23.68
CA PHE A 779 -15.08 -3.78 -25.12
C PHE A 779 -13.66 -3.54 -25.62
N ILE A 780 -13.35 -4.03 -26.81
CA ILE A 780 -12.20 -3.59 -27.59
C ILE A 780 -12.72 -2.62 -28.62
N ILE A 781 -12.21 -1.40 -28.62
CA ILE A 781 -12.52 -0.33 -29.55
C ILE A 781 -11.23 0.24 -30.14
N LYS A 782 -11.32 1.06 -31.17
CA LYS A 782 -10.17 1.78 -31.72
C LYS A 782 -10.15 3.23 -31.24
N LYS A 783 -9.00 3.69 -30.78
CA LYS A 783 -8.71 5.09 -30.49
C LYS A 783 -7.50 5.53 -31.28
N ASP A 784 -7.62 6.60 -32.06
CA ASP A 784 -6.56 7.08 -32.97
C ASP A 784 -5.94 5.95 -33.82
N GLY A 785 -6.77 4.98 -34.25
CA GLY A 785 -6.38 3.83 -35.04
C GLY A 785 -5.70 2.67 -34.29
N LYS A 786 -5.55 2.74 -32.95
CA LYS A 786 -5.03 1.66 -32.11
C LYS A 786 -6.14 1.00 -31.31
N GLU A 787 -6.08 -0.33 -31.16
CA GLU A 787 -7.00 -1.07 -30.28
C GLU A 787 -6.70 -0.78 -28.82
N ILE A 788 -7.75 -0.51 -28.05
CA ILE A 788 -7.71 -0.32 -26.60
C ILE A 788 -8.88 -1.08 -25.94
N PHE A 789 -8.71 -1.45 -24.66
CA PHE A 789 -9.84 -1.89 -23.85
C PHE A 789 -10.63 -0.68 -23.33
N LEU A 790 -11.93 -0.72 -23.52
CA LEU A 790 -12.90 0.20 -22.91
C LEU A 790 -13.62 -0.51 -21.77
N LEU A 791 -13.48 0.00 -20.55
CA LEU A 791 -14.25 -0.40 -19.40
C LEU A 791 -15.36 0.63 -19.16
N ALA A 792 -16.61 0.25 -19.42
CA ALA A 792 -17.79 1.11 -19.25
C ALA A 792 -18.49 0.78 -17.92
N ARG A 793 -18.48 1.67 -16.94
CA ARG A 793 -18.96 1.40 -15.58
C ARG A 793 -20.00 2.42 -15.10
N PRO A 794 -21.02 1.98 -14.35
CA PRO A 794 -21.90 2.88 -13.62
C PRO A 794 -21.20 3.46 -12.39
N SER A 795 -21.60 4.63 -11.99
CA SER A 795 -21.15 5.29 -10.75
C SER A 795 -22.31 5.75 -9.84
N ASP A 796 -23.48 5.24 -10.07
CA ASP A 796 -24.71 5.59 -9.33
C ASP A 796 -24.61 5.38 -7.80
N GLY A 797 -23.83 4.38 -7.37
CA GLY A 797 -23.63 4.07 -5.96
C GLY A 797 -22.47 4.83 -5.28
N GLY A 798 -21.81 5.74 -5.99
CA GLY A 798 -20.63 6.46 -5.51
C GLY A 798 -19.32 5.66 -5.53
N GLU A 799 -19.37 4.38 -5.90
CA GLU A 799 -18.22 3.51 -6.07
C GLU A 799 -18.15 2.96 -7.49
N VAL A 800 -16.95 2.84 -8.02
CA VAL A 800 -16.71 2.27 -9.36
C VAL A 800 -15.73 1.10 -9.25
N ARG A 801 -16.12 -0.05 -9.77
CA ARG A 801 -15.24 -1.22 -9.89
C ARG A 801 -14.51 -1.18 -11.22
N ILE A 802 -13.18 -1.38 -11.21
CA ILE A 802 -12.37 -1.43 -12.44
C ILE A 802 -12.72 -2.68 -13.23
N TYR A 803 -12.87 -3.80 -12.56
CA TYR A 803 -13.37 -5.06 -13.15
C TYR A 803 -14.18 -5.83 -12.11
N TYR A 804 -15.07 -6.70 -12.56
CA TYR A 804 -15.72 -7.69 -11.70
C TYR A 804 -14.84 -8.95 -11.60
N GLU A 805 -15.03 -9.75 -10.54
CA GLU A 805 -14.25 -10.99 -10.33
C GLU A 805 -14.27 -11.93 -11.56
N THR A 806 -15.39 -12.00 -12.26
CA THR A 806 -15.57 -12.79 -13.48
C THR A 806 -14.88 -12.22 -14.72
N GLU A 807 -14.43 -10.98 -14.69
CA GLU A 807 -13.87 -10.25 -15.84
C GLU A 807 -12.37 -10.02 -15.74
N LYS A 808 -11.76 -10.19 -14.55
CA LYS A 808 -10.37 -9.82 -14.30
C LYS A 808 -9.36 -10.50 -15.21
N ASP A 809 -9.65 -11.71 -15.66
CA ASP A 809 -8.77 -12.52 -16.50
C ASP A 809 -8.95 -12.23 -18.01
N LEU A 810 -9.92 -11.38 -18.38
CA LEU A 810 -10.23 -11.06 -19.76
C LEU A 810 -9.43 -9.86 -20.31
N LEU A 811 -8.76 -9.12 -19.45
CA LEU A 811 -7.94 -7.97 -19.83
C LEU A 811 -6.54 -8.43 -20.27
N ASP A 812 -6.17 -8.08 -21.50
CA ASP A 812 -4.79 -8.25 -21.97
C ASP A 812 -3.94 -7.08 -21.47
N TYR A 813 -3.00 -7.38 -20.57
CA TYR A 813 -2.11 -6.36 -19.97
C TYR A 813 -1.12 -5.72 -20.95
N THR A 814 -1.04 -6.22 -22.18
CA THR A 814 -0.22 -5.63 -23.24
C THR A 814 -0.93 -4.51 -24.00
N MET A 815 -2.25 -4.35 -23.83
CA MET A 815 -3.07 -3.34 -24.46
C MET A 815 -3.36 -2.18 -23.51
N ASP A 816 -3.43 -0.97 -24.04
CA ASP A 816 -3.92 0.20 -23.31
C ASP A 816 -5.40 0.03 -22.95
N TRP A 817 -5.82 0.56 -21.80
CA TRP A 817 -7.20 0.52 -21.37
C TRP A 817 -7.68 1.88 -20.85
N GLU A 818 -8.97 2.14 -21.00
CA GLU A 818 -9.63 3.34 -20.52
C GLU A 818 -10.86 3.00 -19.68
N LEU A 819 -10.96 3.63 -18.51
CA LEU A 819 -12.12 3.55 -17.63
C LEU A 819 -13.02 4.76 -17.87
N TRP A 820 -14.25 4.51 -18.32
CA TRP A 820 -15.31 5.50 -18.48
C TRP A 820 -16.44 5.20 -17.51
N VAL A 821 -16.96 6.24 -16.88
CA VAL A 821 -18.03 6.14 -15.86
C VAL A 821 -19.20 7.04 -16.22
N GLU A 822 -20.39 6.58 -15.85
CA GLU A 822 -21.67 7.27 -16.05
C GLU A 822 -22.53 7.13 -14.81
N ASP A 823 -23.18 8.21 -14.34
CA ASP A 823 -23.94 8.29 -13.09
C ASP A 823 -25.46 8.46 -13.29
N GLY A 824 -25.95 8.39 -14.51
CA GLY A 824 -27.36 8.62 -14.88
C GLY A 824 -27.81 10.08 -14.85
N LYS A 825 -26.91 11.02 -14.57
CA LYS A 825 -27.23 12.46 -14.41
C LYS A 825 -26.34 13.39 -15.21
N SER A 826 -25.07 13.05 -15.35
CA SER A 826 -24.04 13.83 -16.04
C SER A 826 -23.60 13.15 -17.32
N GLU A 827 -22.87 13.88 -18.19
CA GLU A 827 -22.20 13.25 -19.33
C GLU A 827 -21.14 12.25 -18.87
N PRO A 828 -20.96 11.13 -19.59
CA PRO A 828 -19.94 10.15 -19.28
C PRO A 828 -18.53 10.75 -19.15
N GLN A 829 -17.82 10.35 -18.12
CA GLN A 829 -16.50 10.88 -17.80
C GLN A 829 -15.42 9.81 -17.84
N LYS A 830 -14.30 10.16 -18.48
CA LYS A 830 -13.08 9.33 -18.40
C LYS A 830 -12.39 9.53 -17.05
N ILE A 831 -12.07 8.42 -16.42
CA ILE A 831 -11.26 8.43 -15.19
C ILE A 831 -9.81 8.20 -15.56
N THR A 832 -9.02 9.26 -15.50
CA THR A 832 -7.56 9.18 -15.69
C THR A 832 -6.88 8.60 -14.45
N PHE A 833 -5.70 8.02 -14.61
CA PHE A 833 -4.91 7.48 -13.50
C PHE A 833 -4.69 8.53 -12.39
N GLY A 834 -4.34 9.76 -12.75
CA GLY A 834 -4.19 10.85 -11.77
C GLY A 834 -5.49 11.22 -11.05
N LYS A 835 -6.64 11.14 -11.72
CA LYS A 835 -7.96 11.35 -11.08
C LYS A 835 -8.31 10.18 -10.17
N MET A 836 -7.97 8.95 -10.56
CA MET A 836 -8.19 7.75 -9.75
C MET A 836 -7.39 7.80 -8.44
N ILE A 837 -6.11 8.17 -8.49
CA ILE A 837 -5.28 8.35 -7.29
C ILE A 837 -5.89 9.40 -6.34
N LYS A 838 -6.33 10.54 -6.86
CA LYS A 838 -6.96 11.59 -6.05
C LYS A 838 -8.25 11.14 -5.37
N LEU A 839 -9.07 10.35 -6.07
CA LEU A 839 -10.36 9.89 -5.56
C LEU A 839 -10.22 8.75 -4.54
N THR A 840 -9.23 7.89 -4.72
CA THR A 840 -9.05 6.70 -3.87
C THR A 840 -8.10 6.94 -2.69
N GLY A 841 -7.32 8.03 -2.71
CA GLY A 841 -6.27 8.27 -1.72
C GLY A 841 -5.14 7.24 -1.77
N LEU A 842 -5.11 6.38 -2.79
CA LEU A 842 -4.10 5.33 -2.95
C LEU A 842 -2.84 5.91 -3.59
N ASN A 843 -1.77 6.00 -2.81
CA ASN A 843 -0.44 6.36 -3.30
C ASN A 843 0.34 5.15 -3.84
N ARG A 844 -0.25 3.94 -3.78
CA ARG A 844 0.37 2.69 -4.22
C ARG A 844 -0.63 1.82 -4.98
N ILE A 845 -0.23 1.30 -6.12
CA ILE A 845 -0.94 0.24 -6.83
C ILE A 845 -0.23 -1.07 -6.48
N PRO A 846 -0.89 -2.03 -5.82
CA PRO A 846 -0.29 -3.33 -5.56
C PRO A 846 -0.14 -4.07 -6.88
N LEU A 847 1.10 -4.22 -7.35
CA LEU A 847 1.45 -5.07 -8.47
C LEU A 847 1.59 -6.50 -7.95
N ARG A 848 0.50 -7.26 -7.91
CA ARG A 848 0.52 -8.70 -7.63
C ARG A 848 0.55 -9.44 -8.95
N GLY A 849 1.62 -10.14 -9.24
CA GLY A 849 1.69 -11.11 -10.31
C GLY A 849 2.37 -10.67 -11.60
N ILE A 850 3.35 -9.77 -11.53
CA ILE A 850 4.31 -9.58 -12.63
C ILE A 850 5.48 -10.55 -12.44
#